data_744632a4f052254fb52eff570c174e37
#
_entry.id   744632a4f052254fb52eff570c174e37
#
_cell.length_a   1.000
_cell.length_b   1.000
_cell.length_c   1.000
_cell.angle_alpha   90.00
_cell.angle_beta   90.00
_cell.angle_gamma   90.00
#
_symmetry.space_group_name_H-M   'P 1'
#
loop_
_entity.id
_entity.type
_entity.pdbx_description
1 polymer ?
#
loop_
_entity_poly.entity_id
_entity_poly.type
_entity_poly.pdbx_seq_one_letter_code
_entity_poly.pdbx_strand_id
1 'polypeptide(L)'
;MKKRQDTEANQEGFVLEDNQLICLLTGEVKKIRSKEENMQSVIRMLNEEYGFDLEDMARDYKIEFIDPDTDKKKKQKVELVVFEAGAADDQDNIIRVCAIQDGKTKESHAKKGLVATLENAMGALEKGEFGLWTNGSDYHFLQRETDEFENDKFVDLSDFPGEGQSIDDLDRDDRSMTRNPANDSLIKVFKSSHDYIYGNEGRKKDAFWQLLNLIFCKLYDEKRRFIDAQAGKSYRRKFWVGVKEQNTAEGRAAVAERIKSLFAELKDSKIYEDVFEGNESISLTDKGVAFIAGQLAKYSFLDASVDVKGTAYETIVSNTLKQESGQFFTPRNIVKAMVEMIDPEEHHRILDPACGSGGFLVMALEHVRKKIAQNLFPDLEGPLLEEKYNSLEVNDRISEYAEDSIFGFDFDPDLKKAARMNMVMAGDGHANIFHVNSLAYPNWEHPEEIKRIQEKIDASIANAGDSGYEVEDARGKFDLVFANPPFGTKVKVEADIAAAYELAAVSVAPEVLFIEACYNFLKPGGRMAIVLPDGILGNPNTLRVREWILDKFRLLASVDLAVEAFLPQVGVQASLLFLQKKTEEEQQLAAAGEESYQVFMAIAEKLGKDRRANPIYLRDEDGAELLFEEEKKYLVYDKSGKSSVKSRKEKLKRLNDDLPHITEAFHSFIHSK
;
A
#
# COMPACT_ATOMS: atom_id res chain seq x y z
N MET A 1 8.55 12.34 -45.13
CA MET A 1 7.37 13.07 -44.64
C MET A 1 6.10 12.34 -45.10
N LYS A 2 5.56 11.44 -44.29
CA LYS A 2 4.21 10.92 -44.40
C LYS A 2 3.68 10.86 -42.96
N LYS A 3 2.61 11.61 -42.73
CA LYS A 3 1.87 11.66 -41.48
C LYS A 3 1.48 10.24 -41.04
N ARG A 4 1.96 9.77 -39.91
CA ARG A 4 1.30 8.73 -39.15
C ARG A 4 0.04 9.36 -38.55
N GLN A 5 -1.10 8.86 -38.91
CA GLN A 5 -2.36 9.18 -38.27
C GLN A 5 -2.38 8.44 -36.91
N ASP A 6 -2.37 9.26 -35.89
CA ASP A 6 -2.61 8.83 -34.52
C ASP A 6 -4.05 8.33 -34.44
N THR A 7 -4.21 7.05 -34.15
CA THR A 7 -5.46 6.48 -33.66
C THR A 7 -5.49 6.59 -32.13
N GLU A 8 -5.37 7.82 -31.63
CA GLU A 8 -5.87 8.14 -30.31
C GLU A 8 -7.38 8.38 -30.45
N ALA A 9 -8.15 7.51 -29.83
CA ALA A 9 -9.59 7.73 -29.66
C ALA A 9 -9.78 9.09 -28.99
N ASN A 10 -10.49 10.01 -29.67
CA ASN A 10 -10.90 11.30 -29.14
C ASN A 10 -11.70 11.11 -27.84
N GLN A 11 -11.01 11.05 -26.71
CA GLN A 11 -11.60 11.29 -25.42
C GLN A 11 -11.54 12.81 -25.21
N GLU A 12 -12.65 13.49 -25.41
CA GLU A 12 -12.77 14.91 -25.07
C GLU A 12 -12.44 15.08 -23.59
N GLY A 13 -11.26 15.61 -23.29
CA GLY A 13 -10.82 15.95 -21.95
C GLY A 13 -11.64 17.13 -21.43
N PHE A 14 -12.15 17.02 -20.22
CA PHE A 14 -12.73 18.16 -19.50
C PHE A 14 -11.60 18.93 -18.81
N VAL A 15 -11.65 20.25 -18.89
CA VAL A 15 -10.65 21.13 -18.28
C VAL A 15 -11.08 21.50 -16.86
N LEU A 16 -10.19 21.34 -15.87
CA LEU A 16 -10.35 21.84 -14.51
C LEU A 16 -9.22 22.82 -14.18
N GLU A 17 -9.58 23.94 -13.56
CA GLU A 17 -8.59 24.86 -12.98
C GLU A 17 -7.91 24.21 -11.75
N ASP A 18 -6.74 24.70 -11.40
CA ASP A 18 -6.10 24.40 -10.13
C ASP A 18 -7.08 24.66 -8.97
N ASN A 19 -7.12 23.76 -8.01
CA ASN A 19 -8.06 23.79 -6.89
C ASN A 19 -9.54 23.54 -7.24
N GLN A 20 -9.82 22.80 -8.29
CA GLN A 20 -11.17 22.32 -8.62
C GLN A 20 -11.25 20.79 -8.59
N LEU A 21 -12.44 20.28 -8.28
CA LEU A 21 -12.78 18.85 -8.37
C LEU A 21 -14.22 18.73 -8.92
N ILE A 22 -14.56 17.55 -9.42
CA ILE A 22 -15.94 17.23 -9.81
C ILE A 22 -16.63 16.53 -8.65
N CYS A 23 -17.82 17.02 -8.30
CA CYS A 23 -18.66 16.37 -7.30
C CYS A 23 -19.21 15.04 -7.83
N LEU A 24 -18.99 13.97 -7.09
CA LEU A 24 -19.44 12.60 -7.46
C LEU A 24 -20.97 12.50 -7.60
N LEU A 25 -21.74 13.27 -6.82
CA LEU A 25 -23.20 13.24 -6.86
C LEU A 25 -23.80 14.09 -7.98
N THR A 26 -23.25 15.30 -8.20
CA THR A 26 -23.91 16.28 -9.07
C THR A 26 -23.19 16.43 -10.42
N GLY A 27 -21.99 15.92 -10.58
CA GLY A 27 -21.15 16.16 -11.75
C GLY A 27 -20.67 17.61 -11.89
N GLU A 28 -20.98 18.49 -10.94
CA GLU A 28 -20.60 19.90 -10.98
C GLU A 28 -19.16 20.11 -10.53
N VAL A 29 -18.51 21.10 -11.10
CA VAL A 29 -17.19 21.55 -10.68
C VAL A 29 -17.28 22.29 -9.37
N LYS A 30 -16.52 21.87 -8.37
CA LYS A 30 -16.42 22.51 -7.04
C LYS A 30 -14.98 22.91 -6.76
N LYS A 31 -14.80 23.99 -5.98
CA LYS A 31 -13.47 24.38 -5.50
C LYS A 31 -12.98 23.42 -4.44
N ILE A 32 -11.72 22.99 -4.57
CA ILE A 32 -11.04 22.17 -3.55
C ILE A 32 -10.90 23.03 -2.28
N ARG A 33 -11.61 22.61 -1.25
CA ARG A 33 -11.50 23.08 0.12
C ARG A 33 -11.57 21.86 1.01
N SER A 34 -10.94 21.89 2.16
CA SER A 34 -10.91 20.77 3.10
C SER A 34 -12.31 20.18 3.38
N LYS A 35 -13.34 21.00 3.52
CA LYS A 35 -14.72 20.52 3.68
C LYS A 35 -15.25 19.80 2.43
N GLU A 36 -14.92 20.25 1.23
CA GLU A 36 -15.36 19.60 -0.01
C GLU A 36 -14.63 18.29 -0.25
N GLU A 37 -13.33 18.23 0.06
CA GLU A 37 -12.56 16.98 0.02
C GLU A 37 -13.12 15.94 0.99
N ASN A 38 -13.48 16.37 2.20
CA ASN A 38 -14.13 15.51 3.19
C ASN A 38 -15.50 15.04 2.69
N MET A 39 -16.28 15.91 2.03
CA MET A 39 -17.56 15.55 1.42
C MET A 39 -17.39 14.44 0.38
N GLN A 40 -16.48 14.62 -0.57
CA GLN A 40 -16.22 13.62 -1.62
C GLN A 40 -15.72 12.31 -1.03
N SER A 41 -14.90 12.36 0.00
CA SER A 41 -14.42 11.18 0.73
C SER A 41 -15.56 10.42 1.40
N VAL A 42 -16.51 11.13 2.05
CA VAL A 42 -17.67 10.50 2.69
C VAL A 42 -18.63 9.90 1.66
N ILE A 43 -18.90 10.61 0.55
CA ILE A 43 -19.74 10.09 -0.54
C ILE A 43 -19.13 8.79 -1.08
N ARG A 44 -17.84 8.78 -1.35
CA ARG A 44 -17.13 7.58 -1.83
C ARG A 44 -17.19 6.45 -0.81
N MET A 45 -16.92 6.74 0.45
CA MET A 45 -17.01 5.78 1.54
C MET A 45 -18.41 5.15 1.61
N LEU A 46 -19.48 5.95 1.61
CA LEU A 46 -20.86 5.46 1.66
C LEU A 46 -21.19 4.57 0.45
N ASN A 47 -20.70 4.94 -0.74
CA ASN A 47 -20.95 4.17 -1.95
C ASN A 47 -20.09 2.90 -2.03
N GLU A 48 -18.76 3.00 -1.88
CA GLU A 48 -17.84 1.89 -2.11
C GLU A 48 -17.76 0.90 -0.93
N GLU A 49 -17.89 1.42 0.32
CA GLU A 49 -17.70 0.59 1.52
C GLU A 49 -19.03 0.21 2.18
N TYR A 50 -20.04 1.08 2.13
CA TYR A 50 -21.35 0.85 2.76
C TYR A 50 -22.43 0.39 1.78
N GLY A 51 -22.17 0.44 0.47
CA GLY A 51 -23.04 -0.12 -0.57
C GLY A 51 -24.18 0.78 -1.01
N PHE A 52 -24.31 2.00 -0.50
CA PHE A 52 -25.37 2.93 -0.90
C PHE A 52 -25.15 3.46 -2.32
N ASP A 53 -26.18 3.43 -3.15
CA ASP A 53 -26.11 3.98 -4.50
C ASP A 53 -26.02 5.51 -4.48
N LEU A 54 -25.24 6.09 -5.42
CA LEU A 54 -25.08 7.54 -5.53
C LEU A 54 -26.41 8.26 -5.81
N GLU A 55 -27.33 7.57 -6.52
CA GLU A 55 -28.66 8.10 -6.84
C GLU A 55 -29.55 8.26 -5.60
N ASP A 56 -29.27 7.52 -4.54
CA ASP A 56 -29.98 7.59 -3.26
C ASP A 56 -29.31 8.55 -2.26
N MET A 57 -28.43 9.42 -2.72
CA MET A 57 -27.76 10.43 -1.89
C MET A 57 -28.07 11.85 -2.36
N ALA A 58 -28.24 12.77 -1.42
CA ALA A 58 -28.35 14.19 -1.74
C ALA A 58 -27.47 15.05 -0.83
N ARG A 59 -26.76 16.00 -1.45
CA ARG A 59 -25.94 16.97 -0.73
C ARG A 59 -26.68 18.27 -0.45
N ASP A 60 -26.22 18.96 0.58
CA ASP A 60 -26.74 20.28 0.95
C ASP A 60 -28.27 20.28 1.18
N TYR A 61 -28.78 19.18 1.75
CA TYR A 61 -30.21 18.95 1.93
C TYR A 61 -30.79 19.79 3.06
N LYS A 62 -32.08 20.23 2.94
CA LYS A 62 -32.76 21.02 3.95
C LYS A 62 -33.89 20.21 4.57
N ILE A 63 -33.63 19.71 5.78
CA ILE A 63 -34.63 19.00 6.59
C ILE A 63 -35.62 20.01 7.19
N GLU A 64 -36.90 19.79 6.96
CA GLU A 64 -38.00 20.59 7.53
C GLU A 64 -38.49 19.93 8.83
N PHE A 65 -38.68 20.73 9.87
CA PHE A 65 -39.23 20.24 11.14
C PHE A 65 -40.02 21.33 11.87
N ILE A 66 -40.88 20.91 12.80
CA ILE A 66 -41.57 21.81 13.70
C ILE A 66 -40.72 21.93 14.97
N ASP A 67 -40.32 23.16 15.28
CA ASP A 67 -39.56 23.46 16.49
C ASP A 67 -40.44 23.23 17.73
N PRO A 68 -40.11 22.32 18.62
CA PRO A 68 -40.94 21.95 19.77
C PRO A 68 -41.17 23.11 20.77
N ASP A 69 -40.23 24.07 20.83
CA ASP A 69 -40.33 25.20 21.77
C ASP A 69 -41.18 26.35 21.21
N THR A 70 -41.24 26.49 19.87
CA THR A 70 -41.87 27.66 19.23
C THR A 70 -43.07 27.33 18.34
N ASP A 71 -43.34 26.04 18.12
CA ASP A 71 -44.38 25.51 17.19
C ASP A 71 -44.30 26.11 15.76
N LYS A 72 -43.09 26.52 15.34
CA LYS A 72 -42.85 27.10 14.04
C LYS A 72 -42.06 26.10 13.15
N LYS A 73 -42.43 26.08 11.84
CA LYS A 73 -41.66 25.38 10.84
C LYS A 73 -40.28 26.00 10.73
N LYS A 74 -39.25 25.17 10.94
CA LYS A 74 -37.83 25.47 10.76
C LYS A 74 -37.24 24.57 9.67
N LYS A 75 -36.16 25.05 9.07
CA LYS A 75 -35.35 24.24 8.10
C LYS A 75 -33.94 24.20 8.59
N GLN A 76 -33.39 22.99 8.66
CA GLN A 76 -32.00 22.76 9.00
C GLN A 76 -31.26 22.21 7.80
N LYS A 77 -30.17 22.85 7.41
CA LYS A 77 -29.30 22.36 6.34
C LYS A 77 -28.33 21.33 6.90
N VAL A 78 -28.26 20.17 6.24
CA VAL A 78 -27.26 19.11 6.48
C VAL A 78 -26.42 18.89 5.22
N GLU A 79 -25.17 18.48 5.40
CA GLU A 79 -24.23 18.38 4.29
C GLU A 79 -24.54 17.24 3.33
N LEU A 80 -24.95 16.07 3.87
CA LEU A 80 -25.27 14.90 3.07
C LEU A 80 -26.36 14.07 3.76
N VAL A 81 -27.28 13.53 2.97
CA VAL A 81 -28.28 12.56 3.40
C VAL A 81 -28.27 11.35 2.49
N VAL A 82 -28.71 10.19 3.02
CA VAL A 82 -28.94 8.96 2.27
C VAL A 82 -30.41 8.58 2.44
N PHE A 83 -31.07 8.29 1.34
CA PHE A 83 -32.46 7.83 1.29
C PHE A 83 -32.52 6.29 1.27
N GLU A 84 -33.68 5.74 1.53
CA GLU A 84 -33.96 4.35 1.16
C GLU A 84 -33.78 4.13 -0.34
N ALA A 85 -33.34 2.95 -0.72
CA ALA A 85 -33.08 2.61 -2.11
C ALA A 85 -34.27 2.91 -3.03
N GLY A 86 -34.04 3.74 -4.06
CA GLY A 86 -35.04 4.15 -5.02
C GLY A 86 -36.10 5.14 -4.51
N ALA A 87 -35.91 5.72 -3.32
CA ALA A 87 -36.86 6.68 -2.70
C ALA A 87 -36.26 8.08 -2.51
N ALA A 88 -35.34 8.47 -3.38
CA ALA A 88 -34.71 9.78 -3.34
C ALA A 88 -35.76 10.93 -3.44
N ASP A 89 -35.40 12.07 -2.83
CA ASP A 89 -36.18 13.34 -2.78
C ASP A 89 -37.35 13.40 -1.79
N ASP A 90 -37.68 12.31 -1.07
CA ASP A 90 -38.70 12.36 -0.01
C ASP A 90 -38.03 12.33 1.37
N GLN A 91 -38.25 13.42 2.16
CA GLN A 91 -37.63 13.55 3.49
C GLN A 91 -37.97 12.40 4.43
N ASP A 92 -39.16 11.81 4.33
CA ASP A 92 -39.63 10.75 5.20
C ASP A 92 -38.87 9.42 4.95
N ASN A 93 -38.16 9.33 3.82
CA ASN A 93 -37.32 8.18 3.45
C ASN A 93 -35.82 8.39 3.72
N ILE A 94 -35.43 9.46 4.42
CA ILE A 94 -34.02 9.66 4.82
C ILE A 94 -33.66 8.67 5.94
N ILE A 95 -32.69 7.82 5.69
CA ILE A 95 -32.21 6.78 6.62
C ILE A 95 -30.87 7.12 7.26
N ARG A 96 -30.08 8.03 6.66
CA ARG A 96 -28.78 8.47 7.18
C ARG A 96 -28.62 9.97 7.03
N VAL A 97 -28.00 10.60 8.05
CA VAL A 97 -27.68 12.03 8.04
C VAL A 97 -26.19 12.22 8.31
N CYS A 98 -25.50 12.98 7.47
CA CYS A 98 -24.08 13.24 7.64
C CYS A 98 -23.80 14.74 7.81
N ALA A 99 -23.14 15.07 8.94
CA ALA A 99 -22.61 16.40 9.22
C ALA A 99 -21.10 16.41 8.93
N ILE A 100 -20.72 17.09 7.85
CA ILE A 100 -19.35 17.09 7.34
C ILE A 100 -18.70 18.46 7.57
N GLN A 101 -17.56 18.49 8.21
CA GLN A 101 -16.88 19.71 8.62
C GLN A 101 -15.52 19.89 7.94
N ASP A 102 -14.97 21.09 8.09
CA ASP A 102 -13.60 21.42 7.69
C ASP A 102 -12.60 20.69 8.58
N GLY A 103 -11.48 20.22 8.02
CA GLY A 103 -10.41 19.52 8.75
C GLY A 103 -9.76 20.32 9.89
N LYS A 104 -9.99 21.63 9.95
CA LYS A 104 -9.57 22.50 11.07
C LYS A 104 -10.50 22.44 12.27
N THR A 105 -11.70 21.88 12.11
CA THR A 105 -12.69 21.77 13.17
C THR A 105 -12.27 20.69 14.15
N LYS A 106 -11.94 21.05 15.39
CA LYS A 106 -11.47 20.10 16.41
C LYS A 106 -12.63 19.23 16.90
N GLU A 107 -12.34 17.97 17.21
CA GLU A 107 -13.27 17.01 17.83
C GLU A 107 -13.94 17.56 19.09
N SER A 108 -13.22 18.34 19.91
CA SER A 108 -13.77 18.96 21.12
C SER A 108 -14.91 19.96 20.82
N HIS A 109 -14.98 20.51 19.62
CA HIS A 109 -16.09 21.35 19.18
C HIS A 109 -17.30 20.54 18.71
N ALA A 110 -17.09 19.29 18.24
CA ALA A 110 -18.16 18.36 17.89
C ALA A 110 -19.10 18.13 19.07
N LYS A 111 -18.53 17.85 20.24
CA LYS A 111 -19.29 17.55 21.48
C LYS A 111 -20.06 18.75 22.03
N LYS A 112 -19.77 19.99 21.61
CA LYS A 112 -20.39 21.22 22.17
C LYS A 112 -21.51 21.85 21.35
N GLY A 113 -21.76 21.42 20.12
CA GLY A 113 -22.79 22.05 19.29
C GLY A 113 -23.08 21.37 17.96
N LEU A 114 -22.12 20.62 17.40
CA LEU A 114 -22.28 20.01 16.07
C LEU A 114 -22.98 18.65 16.16
N VAL A 115 -22.76 17.89 17.22
CA VAL A 115 -23.49 16.65 17.51
C VAL A 115 -24.95 16.97 17.80
N ALA A 116 -25.22 18.01 18.59
CA ALA A 116 -26.59 18.46 18.83
C ALA A 116 -27.33 18.88 17.54
N THR A 117 -26.60 19.45 16.56
CA THR A 117 -27.17 19.76 15.23
C THR A 117 -27.53 18.48 14.47
N LEU A 118 -26.68 17.44 14.54
CA LEU A 118 -26.96 16.15 13.93
C LEU A 118 -28.11 15.42 14.63
N GLU A 119 -28.14 15.41 15.98
CA GLU A 119 -29.23 14.84 16.78
C GLU A 119 -30.56 15.50 16.47
N ASN A 120 -30.62 16.83 16.38
CA ASN A 120 -31.83 17.57 15.98
C ASN A 120 -32.29 17.19 14.57
N ALA A 121 -31.38 17.05 13.63
CA ALA A 121 -31.72 16.66 12.26
C ALA A 121 -32.27 15.22 12.21
N MET A 122 -31.65 14.28 12.95
CA MET A 122 -32.11 12.87 13.04
C MET A 122 -33.46 12.79 13.73
N GLY A 123 -33.67 13.51 14.85
CA GLY A 123 -34.94 13.54 15.59
C GLY A 123 -36.13 14.13 14.80
N ALA A 124 -35.83 14.92 13.78
CA ALA A 124 -36.84 15.51 12.88
C ALA A 124 -37.31 14.55 11.77
N LEU A 125 -36.69 13.38 11.63
CA LEU A 125 -36.95 12.44 10.54
C LEU A 125 -37.69 11.20 11.07
N GLU A 126 -38.59 10.64 10.27
CA GLU A 126 -39.29 9.41 10.62
C GLU A 126 -38.30 8.22 10.65
N LYS A 127 -37.48 8.04 9.60
CA LYS A 127 -36.57 6.91 9.41
C LYS A 127 -35.08 7.25 9.68
N GLY A 128 -34.77 8.44 10.16
CA GLY A 128 -33.41 8.92 10.40
C GLY A 128 -32.76 8.26 11.61
N GLU A 129 -32.48 6.94 11.54
CA GLU A 129 -31.95 6.17 12.65
C GLU A 129 -30.47 6.40 12.90
N PHE A 130 -29.69 6.64 11.84
CA PHE A 130 -28.23 6.73 12.00
C PHE A 130 -27.68 8.06 11.48
N GLY A 131 -26.63 8.53 12.16
CA GLY A 131 -25.93 9.77 11.84
C GLY A 131 -24.42 9.62 11.84
N LEU A 132 -23.78 10.45 11.03
CA LEU A 132 -22.33 10.55 10.96
C LEU A 132 -21.91 12.03 11.11
N TRP A 133 -21.02 12.29 12.06
CA TRP A 133 -20.25 13.53 12.07
C TRP A 133 -18.78 13.25 11.72
N THR A 134 -18.18 14.08 10.86
CA THR A 134 -16.76 13.98 10.53
C THR A 134 -16.14 15.32 10.15
N ASN A 135 -14.84 15.47 10.46
CA ASN A 135 -13.97 16.53 9.96
C ASN A 135 -12.93 16.01 8.95
N GLY A 136 -13.10 14.75 8.47
CA GLY A 136 -12.20 14.05 7.57
C GLY A 136 -11.12 13.22 8.29
N SER A 137 -10.82 13.50 9.56
CA SER A 137 -9.89 12.74 10.39
C SER A 137 -10.60 11.97 11.50
N ASP A 138 -11.55 12.62 12.15
CA ASP A 138 -12.36 12.04 13.22
C ASP A 138 -13.74 11.67 12.69
N TYR A 139 -14.27 10.53 13.11
CA TYR A 139 -15.58 10.00 12.73
C TYR A 139 -16.36 9.67 13.98
N HIS A 140 -17.57 10.21 14.11
CA HIS A 140 -18.53 9.91 15.17
C HIS A 140 -19.81 9.38 14.56
N PHE A 141 -20.14 8.15 14.86
CA PHE A 141 -21.35 7.47 14.42
C PHE A 141 -22.37 7.50 15.55
N LEU A 142 -23.61 7.86 15.23
CA LEU A 142 -24.71 7.93 16.18
C LEU A 142 -25.85 7.01 15.74
N GLN A 143 -26.52 6.39 16.72
CA GLN A 143 -27.81 5.73 16.55
C GLN A 143 -28.85 6.48 17.37
N ARG A 144 -30.02 6.74 16.78
CA ARG A 144 -31.21 7.18 17.48
C ARG A 144 -31.96 5.95 17.99
N GLU A 145 -32.13 5.84 19.28
CA GLU A 145 -32.98 4.86 19.97
C GLU A 145 -34.16 5.59 20.60
N THR A 146 -35.32 4.97 20.62
CA THR A 146 -36.49 5.50 21.34
C THR A 146 -36.60 4.79 22.67
N ASP A 147 -36.71 5.53 23.77
CA ASP A 147 -36.87 4.98 25.11
C ASP A 147 -38.33 4.51 25.37
N GLU A 148 -38.56 3.91 26.55
CA GLU A 148 -39.88 3.41 26.94
C GLU A 148 -40.95 4.53 27.08
N PHE A 149 -40.52 5.79 27.05
CA PHE A 149 -41.37 6.97 27.13
C PHE A 149 -41.48 7.72 25.79
N GLU A 150 -41.10 7.07 24.69
CA GLU A 150 -41.08 7.65 23.32
C GLU A 150 -40.12 8.87 23.14
N ASN A 151 -39.13 9.03 24.03
CA ASN A 151 -38.12 10.06 23.86
C ASN A 151 -36.94 9.52 23.04
N ASP A 152 -36.41 10.36 22.17
CA ASP A 152 -35.19 10.05 21.42
C ASP A 152 -33.96 10.04 22.34
N LYS A 153 -33.20 9.00 22.22
CA LYS A 153 -31.88 8.83 22.86
C LYS A 153 -30.84 8.57 21.78
N PHE A 154 -29.76 9.33 21.81
CA PHE A 154 -28.65 9.17 20.86
C PHE A 154 -27.50 8.43 21.52
N VAL A 155 -27.03 7.36 20.86
CA VAL A 155 -25.98 6.46 21.35
C VAL A 155 -24.81 6.51 20.39
N ASP A 156 -23.61 6.73 20.92
CA ASP A 156 -22.37 6.63 20.13
C ASP A 156 -22.13 5.19 19.70
N LEU A 157 -21.77 5.02 18.43
CA LEU A 157 -21.40 3.74 17.84
C LEU A 157 -19.95 3.78 17.34
N SER A 158 -19.32 2.60 17.24
CA SER A 158 -18.04 2.48 16.55
C SER A 158 -18.17 2.56 15.01
N ASP A 159 -19.38 2.25 14.51
CA ASP A 159 -19.72 2.21 13.09
C ASP A 159 -21.26 2.20 12.92
N PHE A 160 -21.78 2.37 11.70
CA PHE A 160 -23.19 2.15 11.39
C PHE A 160 -23.41 1.15 10.24
N PRO A 161 -24.62 0.53 10.10
CA PRO A 161 -24.88 -0.47 9.08
C PRO A 161 -24.83 0.09 7.67
N GLY A 162 -24.31 -0.70 6.72
CA GLY A 162 -24.39 -0.45 5.29
C GLY A 162 -25.80 -0.72 4.72
N GLU A 163 -25.91 -0.66 3.40
CA GLU A 163 -27.16 -0.95 2.72
C GLU A 163 -27.61 -2.40 2.99
N GLY A 164 -28.87 -2.56 3.38
CA GLY A 164 -29.45 -3.86 3.68
C GLY A 164 -28.92 -4.57 4.92
N GLN A 165 -28.10 -3.89 5.73
CA GLN A 165 -27.60 -4.38 7.01
C GLN A 165 -28.37 -3.75 8.19
N SER A 166 -28.46 -4.48 9.30
CA SER A 166 -28.99 -4.03 10.59
C SER A 166 -27.85 -3.76 11.57
N ILE A 167 -28.16 -3.14 12.71
CA ILE A 167 -27.21 -2.95 13.81
C ILE A 167 -26.72 -4.30 14.38
N ASP A 168 -27.58 -5.32 14.40
CA ASP A 168 -27.22 -6.67 14.89
C ASP A 168 -26.22 -7.34 13.96
N ASP A 169 -26.20 -6.97 12.68
CA ASP A 169 -25.22 -7.49 11.74
C ASP A 169 -23.81 -6.96 12.04
N LEU A 170 -23.68 -5.78 12.66
CA LEU A 170 -22.39 -5.22 13.05
C LEU A 170 -21.74 -5.91 14.24
N ASP A 171 -22.52 -6.60 15.08
CA ASP A 171 -22.02 -7.33 16.26
C ASP A 171 -21.71 -8.80 15.97
N ARG A 172 -21.86 -9.23 14.70
CA ARG A 172 -21.53 -10.61 14.31
C ARG A 172 -20.03 -10.79 14.15
N ASP A 173 -19.56 -11.99 14.45
CA ASP A 173 -18.17 -12.40 14.31
C ASP A 173 -17.88 -13.08 12.96
N ASP A 174 -18.73 -12.86 11.96
CA ASP A 174 -18.59 -13.44 10.62
C ASP A 174 -17.95 -12.49 9.60
N ARG A 175 -17.64 -13.02 8.41
CA ARG A 175 -16.94 -12.29 7.36
C ARG A 175 -17.80 -11.19 6.70
N SER A 176 -19.11 -11.27 6.79
CA SER A 176 -20.02 -10.29 6.19
C SER A 176 -19.87 -8.89 6.77
N MET A 177 -19.18 -8.79 7.91
CA MET A 177 -18.97 -7.55 8.66
C MET A 177 -17.72 -6.77 8.23
N THR A 178 -16.84 -7.33 7.40
CA THR A 178 -15.66 -6.63 6.91
C THR A 178 -15.89 -6.10 5.51
N ARG A 179 -15.39 -4.88 5.26
CA ARG A 179 -15.53 -4.17 4.00
C ARG A 179 -14.21 -4.12 3.26
N ASN A 180 -14.26 -4.09 1.94
CA ASN A 180 -13.10 -3.73 1.15
C ASN A 180 -12.85 -2.23 1.30
N PRO A 181 -11.65 -1.79 1.74
CA PRO A 181 -11.38 -0.37 1.90
C PRO A 181 -11.35 0.33 0.54
N ALA A 182 -11.97 1.50 0.45
CA ALA A 182 -11.71 2.43 -0.63
C ALA A 182 -10.23 2.87 -0.59
N ASN A 183 -9.67 3.29 -1.74
CA ASN A 183 -8.23 3.54 -1.90
C ASN A 183 -7.60 4.38 -0.77
N ASP A 184 -8.32 5.37 -0.23
CA ASP A 184 -7.80 6.28 0.80
C ASP A 184 -8.14 5.85 2.23
N SER A 185 -9.11 4.97 2.41
CA SER A 185 -9.67 4.66 3.74
C SER A 185 -8.67 3.98 4.64
N LEU A 186 -7.92 3.02 4.11
CA LEU A 186 -6.91 2.30 4.88
C LEU A 186 -5.73 3.21 5.27
N ILE A 187 -5.32 4.09 4.36
CA ILE A 187 -4.27 5.10 4.63
C ILE A 187 -4.72 6.03 5.77
N LYS A 188 -5.97 6.50 5.73
CA LYS A 188 -6.54 7.36 6.78
C LYS A 188 -6.63 6.64 8.12
N VAL A 189 -7.10 5.39 8.12
CA VAL A 189 -7.19 4.56 9.33
C VAL A 189 -5.82 4.30 9.94
N PHE A 190 -4.83 3.95 9.14
CA PHE A 190 -3.48 3.73 9.63
C PHE A 190 -2.88 5.01 10.20
N LYS A 191 -3.03 6.13 9.48
CA LYS A 191 -2.53 7.43 9.93
C LYS A 191 -3.21 7.88 11.22
N SER A 192 -4.54 7.84 11.30
CA SER A 192 -5.30 8.25 12.49
C SER A 192 -4.97 7.37 13.69
N SER A 193 -4.81 6.06 13.48
CA SER A 193 -4.40 5.11 14.52
C SER A 193 -2.98 5.40 15.03
N HIS A 194 -2.04 5.65 14.12
CA HIS A 194 -0.68 6.06 14.48
C HIS A 194 -0.67 7.38 15.28
N ASP A 195 -1.39 8.39 14.78
CA ASP A 195 -1.46 9.71 15.42
C ASP A 195 -2.13 9.62 16.80
N TYR A 196 -3.11 8.72 16.97
CA TYR A 196 -3.72 8.45 18.27
C TYR A 196 -2.71 7.87 19.25
N ILE A 197 -1.91 6.87 18.86
CA ILE A 197 -0.88 6.30 19.72
C ILE A 197 0.17 7.35 20.07
N TYR A 198 0.62 8.11 19.10
CA TYR A 198 1.62 9.16 19.27
C TYR A 198 1.15 10.26 20.24
N GLY A 199 -0.09 10.73 20.08
CA GLY A 199 -0.64 11.86 20.81
C GLY A 199 -1.32 11.49 22.14
N ASN A 200 -2.16 10.45 22.14
CA ASN A 200 -3.03 10.14 23.28
C ASN A 200 -2.42 9.08 24.22
N GLU A 201 -1.62 8.16 23.71
CA GLU A 201 -0.95 7.14 24.53
C GLU A 201 0.44 7.59 25.00
N GLY A 202 0.95 8.74 24.48
CA GLY A 202 2.26 9.29 24.83
C GLY A 202 3.45 8.47 24.34
N ARG A 203 3.23 7.52 23.43
CA ARG A 203 4.23 6.57 22.94
C ARG A 203 4.85 7.00 21.63
N LYS A 204 5.64 8.07 21.69
CA LYS A 204 6.23 8.70 20.49
C LYS A 204 7.24 7.82 19.75
N LYS A 205 8.01 7.02 20.48
CA LYS A 205 9.10 6.21 19.90
C LYS A 205 8.62 4.86 19.35
N ASP A 206 7.62 4.27 19.95
CA ASP A 206 7.13 2.93 19.60
C ASP A 206 5.72 2.90 18.98
N ALA A 207 5.17 4.09 18.64
CA ALA A 207 3.83 4.20 18.05
C ALA A 207 3.67 3.31 16.80
N PHE A 208 4.66 3.31 15.95
CA PHE A 208 4.73 2.49 14.76
C PHE A 208 4.64 0.98 15.09
N TRP A 209 5.48 0.51 16.03
CA TRP A 209 5.53 -0.90 16.40
C TRP A 209 4.24 -1.36 17.10
N GLN A 210 3.65 -0.53 17.94
CA GLN A 210 2.37 -0.81 18.59
C GLN A 210 1.23 -0.94 17.57
N LEU A 211 1.18 -0.05 16.57
CA LEU A 211 0.20 -0.15 15.48
C LEU A 211 0.40 -1.41 14.66
N LEU A 212 1.65 -1.73 14.30
CA LEU A 212 1.96 -2.95 13.56
C LEU A 212 1.53 -4.20 14.32
N ASN A 213 1.76 -4.29 15.62
CA ASN A 213 1.32 -5.44 16.42
C ASN A 213 -0.19 -5.67 16.29
N LEU A 214 -0.99 -4.60 16.25
CA LEU A 214 -2.45 -4.68 16.07
C LEU A 214 -2.83 -5.09 14.63
N ILE A 215 -2.14 -4.55 13.62
CA ILE A 215 -2.32 -4.93 12.21
C ILE A 215 -2.04 -6.42 12.05
N PHE A 216 -0.97 -6.93 12.67
CA PHE A 216 -0.62 -8.35 12.61
C PHE A 216 -1.64 -9.25 13.31
N CYS A 217 -2.17 -8.83 14.46
CA CYS A 217 -3.27 -9.55 15.11
C CYS A 217 -4.45 -9.72 14.16
N LYS A 218 -4.81 -8.65 13.44
CA LYS A 218 -5.91 -8.69 12.49
C LYS A 218 -5.63 -9.62 11.31
N LEU A 219 -4.46 -9.51 10.69
CA LEU A 219 -4.06 -10.39 9.57
C LEU A 219 -4.02 -11.86 9.99
N TYR A 220 -3.48 -12.15 11.17
CA TYR A 220 -3.42 -13.50 11.72
C TYR A 220 -4.83 -14.08 11.92
N ASP A 221 -5.73 -13.32 12.53
CA ASP A 221 -7.10 -13.71 12.78
C ASP A 221 -7.85 -14.00 11.47
N GLU A 222 -7.69 -13.17 10.45
CA GLU A 222 -8.29 -13.35 9.14
C GLU A 222 -7.73 -14.59 8.41
N LYS A 223 -6.40 -14.75 8.38
CA LYS A 223 -5.75 -15.92 7.76
C LYS A 223 -6.15 -17.22 8.44
N ARG A 224 -6.16 -17.25 9.78
CA ARG A 224 -6.53 -18.44 10.54
C ARG A 224 -7.97 -18.86 10.27
N ARG A 225 -8.88 -17.90 10.26
CA ARG A 225 -10.29 -18.16 9.94
C ARG A 225 -10.42 -18.75 8.54
N PHE A 226 -9.70 -18.23 7.57
CA PHE A 226 -9.71 -18.73 6.20
C PHE A 226 -9.20 -20.18 6.11
N ILE A 227 -8.07 -20.49 6.75
CA ILE A 227 -7.47 -21.83 6.79
C ILE A 227 -8.39 -22.82 7.50
N ASP A 228 -8.93 -22.46 8.66
CA ASP A 228 -9.83 -23.33 9.43
C ASP A 228 -11.14 -23.60 8.67
N ALA A 229 -11.70 -22.61 7.97
CA ALA A 229 -12.88 -22.77 7.14
C ALA A 229 -12.65 -23.79 5.99
N GLN A 230 -11.48 -23.77 5.35
CA GLN A 230 -11.11 -24.75 4.33
C GLN A 230 -10.94 -26.15 4.89
N ALA A 231 -10.42 -26.25 6.11
CA ALA A 231 -10.29 -27.53 6.82
C ALA A 231 -11.62 -28.03 7.39
N GLY A 232 -12.75 -27.38 7.11
CA GLY A 232 -14.07 -27.71 7.66
C GLY A 232 -14.21 -27.46 9.17
N LYS A 233 -13.29 -26.66 9.73
CA LYS A 233 -13.31 -26.29 11.15
C LYS A 233 -14.03 -24.96 11.35
N SER A 234 -14.76 -24.85 12.45
CA SER A 234 -15.34 -23.56 12.84
C SER A 234 -14.29 -22.74 13.60
N TYR A 235 -13.98 -21.57 13.08
CA TYR A 235 -13.15 -20.58 13.74
C TYR A 235 -13.98 -19.36 14.12
N ARG A 236 -13.96 -18.98 15.38
CA ARG A 236 -14.61 -17.76 15.84
C ARG A 236 -13.64 -16.60 15.76
N ARG A 237 -14.01 -15.54 15.02
CA ARG A 237 -13.24 -14.31 14.88
C ARG A 237 -12.96 -13.69 16.24
N LYS A 238 -11.70 -13.32 16.49
CA LYS A 238 -11.24 -12.70 17.73
C LYS A 238 -10.93 -11.20 17.58
N PHE A 239 -10.48 -10.80 16.39
CA PHE A 239 -10.22 -9.39 16.09
C PHE A 239 -11.50 -8.68 15.65
N TRP A 240 -12.33 -8.32 16.59
CA TRP A 240 -13.56 -7.55 16.39
C TRP A 240 -13.84 -6.66 17.59
N VAL A 241 -14.69 -5.66 17.39
CA VAL A 241 -15.15 -4.74 18.43
C VAL A 241 -16.66 -4.60 18.28
N GLY A 242 -17.41 -4.93 19.30
CA GLY A 242 -18.85 -4.72 19.33
C GLY A 242 -19.18 -3.24 19.23
N VAL A 243 -20.28 -2.92 18.58
CA VAL A 243 -20.65 -1.54 18.19
C VAL A 243 -20.69 -0.59 19.37
N LYS A 244 -21.07 -1.10 20.57
CA LYS A 244 -21.18 -0.34 21.82
C LYS A 244 -20.06 -0.63 22.83
N GLU A 245 -19.16 -1.60 22.58
CA GLU A 245 -18.10 -1.99 23.53
C GLU A 245 -17.13 -0.82 23.85
N GLN A 246 -16.92 0.10 22.91
CA GLN A 246 -16.05 1.26 23.16
C GLN A 246 -16.61 2.27 24.17
N ASN A 247 -17.90 2.24 24.45
CA ASN A 247 -18.60 3.25 25.26
C ASN A 247 -18.41 3.05 26.77
N THR A 248 -18.14 1.81 27.21
CA THR A 248 -17.99 1.48 28.63
C THR A 248 -16.56 1.09 28.99
N ALA A 249 -16.19 1.19 30.26
CA ALA A 249 -14.87 0.78 30.73
C ALA A 249 -14.73 -0.75 30.64
N GLU A 250 -15.79 -1.49 31.00
CA GLU A 250 -15.86 -2.95 30.97
C GLU A 250 -15.73 -3.45 29.52
N GLY A 251 -16.44 -2.83 28.56
CA GLY A 251 -16.37 -3.19 27.14
C GLY A 251 -14.96 -2.96 26.57
N ARG A 252 -14.34 -1.82 26.86
CA ARG A 252 -12.95 -1.55 26.46
C ARG A 252 -11.95 -2.56 27.02
N ALA A 253 -12.11 -2.94 28.30
CA ALA A 253 -11.26 -3.96 28.93
C ALA A 253 -11.46 -5.34 28.26
N ALA A 254 -12.69 -5.73 27.94
CA ALA A 254 -12.98 -6.98 27.25
C ALA A 254 -12.35 -7.03 25.84
N VAL A 255 -12.43 -5.93 25.08
CA VAL A 255 -11.74 -5.81 23.79
C VAL A 255 -10.24 -5.95 23.96
N ALA A 256 -9.65 -5.22 24.90
CA ALA A 256 -8.21 -5.23 25.13
C ALA A 256 -7.71 -6.61 25.55
N GLU A 257 -8.40 -7.32 26.41
CA GLU A 257 -8.07 -8.70 26.82
C GLU A 257 -8.12 -9.65 25.61
N ARG A 258 -9.18 -9.58 24.81
CA ARG A 258 -9.36 -10.40 23.59
C ARG A 258 -8.21 -10.18 22.58
N ILE A 259 -7.84 -8.93 22.31
CA ILE A 259 -6.78 -8.58 21.38
C ILE A 259 -5.39 -8.95 21.92
N LYS A 260 -5.11 -8.69 23.21
CA LYS A 260 -3.83 -9.06 23.84
C LYS A 260 -3.66 -10.59 23.89
N SER A 261 -4.74 -11.34 24.12
CA SER A 261 -4.73 -12.81 24.04
C SER A 261 -4.44 -13.31 22.62
N LEU A 262 -5.05 -12.68 21.62
CA LEU A 262 -4.80 -12.99 20.20
C LEU A 262 -3.35 -12.69 19.83
N PHE A 263 -2.74 -11.62 20.34
CA PHE A 263 -1.34 -11.30 20.12
C PHE A 263 -0.40 -12.35 20.75
N ALA A 264 -0.73 -12.88 21.90
CA ALA A 264 0.03 -13.98 22.49
C ALA A 264 -0.02 -15.23 21.60
N GLU A 265 -1.21 -15.61 21.09
CA GLU A 265 -1.36 -16.73 20.16
C GLU A 265 -0.58 -16.51 18.85
N LEU A 266 -0.58 -15.28 18.35
CA LEU A 266 0.20 -14.90 17.16
C LEU A 266 1.69 -15.14 17.35
N LYS A 267 2.25 -14.71 18.48
CA LYS A 267 3.68 -14.89 18.79
C LYS A 267 4.09 -16.35 18.94
N ASP A 268 3.19 -17.19 19.46
CA ASP A 268 3.43 -18.62 19.61
C ASP A 268 3.21 -19.41 18.30
N SER A 269 2.75 -18.74 17.26
CA SER A 269 2.49 -19.36 15.96
C SER A 269 3.80 -19.54 15.17
N LYS A 270 4.05 -20.77 14.70
CA LYS A 270 5.21 -21.08 13.83
C LYS A 270 5.26 -20.23 12.55
N ILE A 271 4.10 -19.79 12.08
CA ILE A 271 3.99 -18.95 10.86
C ILE A 271 4.69 -17.60 11.03
N TYR A 272 4.77 -17.10 12.27
CA TYR A 272 5.33 -15.77 12.57
C TYR A 272 6.54 -15.82 13.50
N GLU A 273 7.14 -17.01 13.71
CA GLU A 273 8.29 -17.23 14.60
C GLU A 273 9.47 -16.31 14.26
N ASP A 274 9.69 -16.09 12.98
CA ASP A 274 10.76 -15.22 12.48
C ASP A 274 10.42 -13.71 12.49
N VAL A 275 9.16 -13.34 12.72
CA VAL A 275 8.70 -11.95 12.71
C VAL A 275 8.81 -11.31 14.08
N PHE A 276 8.58 -12.10 15.15
CA PHE A 276 8.59 -11.63 16.53
C PHE A 276 9.78 -12.23 17.30
N GLU A 277 10.50 -11.39 18.01
CA GLU A 277 11.65 -11.79 18.85
C GLU A 277 11.23 -12.28 20.24
N GLY A 278 9.93 -12.34 20.52
CA GLY A 278 9.33 -12.86 21.76
C GLY A 278 9.14 -11.83 22.87
N ASN A 279 9.83 -10.70 22.84
CA ASN A 279 9.76 -9.64 23.85
C ASN A 279 8.69 -8.57 23.55
N GLU A 280 8.07 -8.59 22.37
CA GLU A 280 7.04 -7.63 21.98
C GLU A 280 5.75 -7.79 22.80
N SER A 281 5.14 -6.67 23.08
CA SER A 281 3.86 -6.61 23.79
C SER A 281 2.99 -5.46 23.28
N ILE A 282 1.67 -5.60 23.40
CA ILE A 282 0.74 -4.50 23.24
C ILE A 282 0.66 -3.76 24.57
N SER A 283 1.36 -2.61 24.61
CA SER A 283 1.50 -1.79 25.83
C SER A 283 0.55 -0.58 25.85
N LEU A 284 -0.47 -0.58 25.00
CA LEU A 284 -1.50 0.45 24.94
C LEU A 284 -2.50 0.31 26.08
N THR A 285 -3.15 1.41 26.45
CA THR A 285 -4.29 1.37 27.38
C THR A 285 -5.46 0.61 26.76
N ASP A 286 -6.37 0.11 27.57
CA ASP A 286 -7.56 -0.59 27.08
C ASP A 286 -8.41 0.30 26.17
N LYS A 287 -8.46 1.61 26.44
CA LYS A 287 -9.09 2.59 25.58
C LYS A 287 -8.39 2.69 24.21
N GLY A 288 -7.05 2.73 24.20
CA GLY A 288 -6.25 2.79 22.98
C GLY A 288 -6.42 1.53 22.13
N VAL A 289 -6.34 0.34 22.76
CA VAL A 289 -6.56 -0.92 22.05
C VAL A 289 -7.97 -0.98 21.46
N ALA A 290 -9.01 -0.65 22.23
CA ALA A 290 -10.38 -0.71 21.75
C ALA A 290 -10.64 0.29 20.60
N PHE A 291 -10.10 1.50 20.69
CA PHE A 291 -10.22 2.50 19.62
C PHE A 291 -9.57 2.02 18.32
N ILE A 292 -8.30 1.61 18.37
CA ILE A 292 -7.56 1.21 17.17
C ILE A 292 -8.12 -0.09 16.59
N ALA A 293 -8.42 -1.06 17.44
CA ALA A 293 -9.05 -2.30 17.00
C ALA A 293 -10.39 -2.04 16.31
N GLY A 294 -11.20 -1.10 16.81
CA GLY A 294 -12.45 -0.67 16.18
C GLY A 294 -12.26 -0.05 14.81
N GLN A 295 -11.21 0.74 14.60
CA GLN A 295 -10.89 1.31 13.29
C GLN A 295 -10.45 0.22 12.29
N LEU A 296 -9.56 -0.69 12.71
CA LEU A 296 -9.01 -1.74 11.87
C LEU A 296 -10.04 -2.86 11.59
N ALA A 297 -10.91 -3.19 12.55
CA ALA A 297 -11.85 -4.30 12.45
C ALA A 297 -12.87 -4.15 11.32
N LYS A 298 -13.14 -2.93 10.88
CA LYS A 298 -14.10 -2.61 9.82
C LYS A 298 -13.71 -3.17 8.44
N TYR A 299 -12.42 -3.35 8.18
CA TYR A 299 -11.89 -3.69 6.87
C TYR A 299 -11.39 -5.11 6.79
N SER A 300 -11.54 -5.75 5.63
CA SER A 300 -10.84 -6.98 5.30
C SER A 300 -9.44 -6.66 4.78
N PHE A 301 -8.41 -7.12 5.46
CA PHE A 301 -7.04 -6.95 5.00
C PHE A 301 -6.65 -8.03 4.00
N LEU A 302 -7.26 -9.21 4.05
CA LEU A 302 -7.04 -10.25 3.05
C LEU A 302 -7.58 -9.83 1.68
N ASP A 303 -8.78 -9.23 1.65
CA ASP A 303 -9.43 -8.82 0.41
C ASP A 303 -8.93 -7.45 -0.12
N ALA A 304 -8.27 -6.65 0.73
CA ALA A 304 -7.66 -5.40 0.29
C ALA A 304 -6.51 -5.65 -0.69
N SER A 305 -6.42 -4.84 -1.75
CA SER A 305 -5.32 -4.97 -2.72
C SER A 305 -3.96 -4.74 -2.06
N VAL A 306 -2.93 -5.39 -2.59
CA VAL A 306 -1.54 -5.21 -2.11
C VAL A 306 -1.09 -3.77 -2.27
N ASP A 307 -1.55 -3.08 -3.31
CA ASP A 307 -1.26 -1.65 -3.52
C ASP A 307 -1.82 -0.77 -2.42
N VAL A 308 -3.06 -1.00 -1.99
CA VAL A 308 -3.69 -0.25 -0.90
C VAL A 308 -2.97 -0.51 0.42
N LYS A 309 -2.69 -1.78 0.73
CA LYS A 309 -1.94 -2.18 1.93
C LYS A 309 -0.53 -1.61 1.94
N GLY A 310 0.19 -1.76 0.84
CA GLY A 310 1.56 -1.26 0.69
C GLY A 310 1.66 0.25 0.82
N THR A 311 0.78 1.01 0.17
CA THR A 311 0.75 2.48 0.29
C THR A 311 0.44 2.93 1.71
N ALA A 312 -0.51 2.29 2.39
CA ALA A 312 -0.83 2.57 3.79
C ALA A 312 0.38 2.26 4.70
N TYR A 313 1.05 1.13 4.48
CA TYR A 313 2.25 0.74 5.21
C TYR A 313 3.40 1.74 5.01
N GLU A 314 3.74 2.06 3.76
CA GLU A 314 4.81 3.00 3.42
C GLU A 314 4.58 4.39 4.01
N THR A 315 3.31 4.82 4.08
CA THR A 315 2.95 6.11 4.69
C THR A 315 3.35 6.17 6.16
N ILE A 316 3.19 5.08 6.92
CA ILE A 316 3.52 5.03 8.35
C ILE A 316 5.04 4.85 8.53
N VAL A 317 5.64 3.88 7.82
CA VAL A 317 7.08 3.59 7.87
C VAL A 317 7.89 4.84 7.56
N SER A 318 7.50 5.54 6.48
CA SER A 318 8.23 6.74 6.03
C SER A 318 8.21 7.87 7.03
N ASN A 319 7.17 8.00 7.85
CA ASN A 319 7.08 9.04 8.86
C ASN A 319 7.87 8.74 10.14
N THR A 320 8.08 7.45 10.45
CA THR A 320 8.69 7.01 11.70
C THR A 320 10.19 6.70 11.55
N LEU A 321 10.55 5.83 10.60
CA LEU A 321 11.92 5.35 10.45
C LEU A 321 12.83 6.33 9.71
N LYS A 322 12.27 7.26 8.92
CA LYS A 322 13.07 8.33 8.27
C LYS A 322 13.83 9.23 9.24
N GLN A 323 13.32 9.45 10.44
CA GLN A 323 13.95 10.36 11.40
C GLN A 323 15.17 9.74 12.09
N GLU A 324 15.25 8.42 12.18
CA GLU A 324 16.27 7.73 12.99
C GLU A 324 17.44 7.20 12.15
N SER A 325 17.22 6.69 10.93
CA SER A 325 18.26 6.02 10.14
C SER A 325 18.87 6.86 9.02
N GLY A 326 18.26 7.98 8.62
CA GLY A 326 18.73 8.80 7.49
C GLY A 326 18.68 8.08 6.14
N GLN A 327 17.97 6.97 6.05
CA GLN A 327 17.78 6.16 4.83
C GLN A 327 16.58 6.68 4.03
N PHE A 328 16.62 6.44 2.72
CA PHE A 328 15.62 6.96 1.78
C PHE A 328 14.93 5.80 1.09
N PHE A 329 13.60 5.80 1.15
CA PHE A 329 12.80 4.81 0.42
C PHE A 329 12.66 5.20 -1.05
N THR A 330 12.78 4.22 -1.93
CA THR A 330 12.54 4.42 -3.37
C THR A 330 11.06 4.72 -3.60
N PRO A 331 10.70 5.80 -4.29
CA PRO A 331 9.30 6.09 -4.61
C PRO A 331 8.63 4.94 -5.36
N ARG A 332 7.38 4.66 -5.01
CA ARG A 332 6.64 3.49 -5.48
C ARG A 332 6.51 3.40 -7.00
N ASN A 333 6.32 4.54 -7.70
CA ASN A 333 6.28 4.57 -9.16
C ASN A 333 7.63 4.16 -9.79
N ILE A 334 8.75 4.53 -9.17
CA ILE A 334 10.09 4.11 -9.61
C ILE A 334 10.28 2.61 -9.36
N VAL A 335 9.94 2.12 -8.16
CA VAL A 335 9.98 0.68 -7.85
C VAL A 335 9.16 -0.12 -8.85
N LYS A 336 7.94 0.35 -9.15
CA LYS A 336 7.04 -0.28 -10.12
C LYS A 336 7.67 -0.36 -11.51
N ALA A 337 8.18 0.78 -12.02
CA ALA A 337 8.83 0.82 -13.34
C ALA A 337 10.04 -0.13 -13.40
N MET A 338 10.89 -0.15 -12.35
CA MET A 338 12.06 -1.04 -12.32
C MET A 338 11.64 -2.52 -12.32
N VAL A 339 10.63 -2.89 -11.55
CA VAL A 339 10.13 -4.27 -11.50
C VAL A 339 9.49 -4.67 -12.83
N GLU A 340 8.64 -3.82 -13.41
CA GLU A 340 8.00 -4.07 -14.70
C GLU A 340 9.03 -4.21 -15.82
N MET A 341 10.07 -3.35 -15.89
CA MET A 341 11.13 -3.44 -16.91
C MET A 341 12.02 -4.68 -16.75
N ILE A 342 12.29 -5.14 -15.54
CA ILE A 342 13.01 -6.40 -15.29
C ILE A 342 12.11 -7.61 -15.55
N ASP A 343 10.83 -7.48 -15.32
CA ASP A 343 9.81 -8.48 -15.59
C ASP A 343 10.10 -9.84 -14.91
N PRO A 344 10.03 -9.91 -13.55
CA PRO A 344 10.26 -11.15 -12.82
C PRO A 344 9.20 -12.21 -13.15
N GLU A 345 9.62 -13.47 -13.12
CA GLU A 345 8.79 -14.66 -13.29
C GLU A 345 8.94 -15.62 -12.11
N GLU A 346 7.98 -16.54 -11.96
CA GLU A 346 7.89 -17.47 -10.84
C GLU A 346 9.13 -18.36 -10.64
N HIS A 347 9.93 -18.56 -11.69
CA HIS A 347 11.18 -19.33 -11.61
C HIS A 347 12.42 -18.51 -11.28
N HIS A 348 12.31 -17.20 -11.20
CA HIS A 348 13.44 -16.31 -10.91
C HIS A 348 13.67 -16.17 -9.41
N ARG A 349 14.90 -16.42 -8.98
CA ARG A 349 15.39 -16.12 -7.63
C ARG A 349 15.80 -14.66 -7.55
N ILE A 350 15.21 -13.92 -6.63
CA ILE A 350 15.34 -12.46 -6.49
C ILE A 350 16.10 -12.12 -5.21
N LEU A 351 17.01 -11.16 -5.30
CA LEU A 351 17.65 -10.52 -4.15
C LEU A 351 17.51 -9.00 -4.20
N ASP A 352 17.17 -8.42 -3.05
CA ASP A 352 17.44 -7.01 -2.77
C ASP A 352 18.48 -6.93 -1.63
N PRO A 353 19.75 -6.56 -1.95
CA PRO A 353 20.83 -6.57 -0.96
C PRO A 353 20.85 -5.32 -0.05
N ALA A 354 19.90 -4.39 -0.21
CA ALA A 354 19.70 -3.22 0.63
C ALA A 354 18.19 -2.94 0.75
N CYS A 355 17.43 -3.94 1.23
CA CYS A 355 15.99 -4.02 0.98
C CYS A 355 15.16 -2.97 1.72
N GLY A 356 15.72 -2.28 2.71
CA GLY A 356 14.99 -1.28 3.47
C GLY A 356 13.70 -1.84 4.05
N SER A 357 12.56 -1.24 3.72
CA SER A 357 11.22 -1.73 4.09
C SER A 357 10.66 -2.80 3.15
N GLY A 358 11.44 -3.34 2.23
CA GLY A 358 11.03 -4.42 1.31
C GLY A 358 10.23 -3.97 0.09
N GLY A 359 10.33 -2.70 -0.30
CA GLY A 359 9.53 -2.12 -1.40
C GLY A 359 9.68 -2.88 -2.73
N PHE A 360 10.89 -3.18 -3.18
CA PHE A 360 11.13 -3.96 -4.39
C PHE A 360 10.60 -5.39 -4.28
N LEU A 361 10.81 -6.03 -3.14
CA LEU A 361 10.41 -7.43 -2.91
C LEU A 361 8.90 -7.59 -2.95
N VAL A 362 8.16 -6.69 -2.28
CA VAL A 362 6.69 -6.66 -2.31
C VAL A 362 6.18 -6.43 -3.73
N MET A 363 6.78 -5.49 -4.47
CA MET A 363 6.35 -5.18 -5.83
C MET A 363 6.65 -6.34 -6.80
N ALA A 364 7.80 -7.01 -6.64
CA ALA A 364 8.15 -8.19 -7.43
C ALA A 364 7.20 -9.37 -7.13
N LEU A 365 6.88 -9.60 -5.85
CA LEU A 365 5.90 -10.60 -5.44
C LEU A 365 4.52 -10.35 -6.06
N GLU A 366 4.07 -9.12 -6.04
CA GLU A 366 2.79 -8.73 -6.63
C GLU A 366 2.79 -8.87 -8.16
N HIS A 367 3.90 -8.53 -8.81
CA HIS A 367 4.06 -8.71 -10.25
C HIS A 367 3.94 -10.19 -10.65
N VAL A 368 4.63 -11.08 -9.92
CA VAL A 368 4.58 -12.53 -10.16
C VAL A 368 3.19 -13.08 -9.82
N ARG A 369 2.53 -12.60 -8.76
CA ARG A 369 1.15 -12.96 -8.41
C ARG A 369 0.18 -12.73 -9.56
N LYS A 370 0.28 -11.57 -10.21
CA LYS A 370 -0.56 -11.23 -11.38
C LYS A 370 -0.31 -12.19 -12.55
N LYS A 371 0.96 -12.52 -12.82
CA LYS A 371 1.31 -13.50 -13.87
C LYS A 371 0.78 -14.90 -13.55
N ILE A 372 0.93 -15.36 -12.31
CA ILE A 372 0.39 -16.65 -11.87
C ILE A 372 -1.13 -16.69 -12.06
N ALA A 373 -1.83 -15.64 -11.63
CA ALA A 373 -3.29 -15.59 -11.80
C ALA A 373 -3.70 -15.57 -13.28
N GLN A 374 -3.03 -14.81 -14.12
CA GLN A 374 -3.25 -14.81 -15.58
C GLN A 374 -3.03 -16.19 -16.20
N ASN A 375 -1.99 -16.90 -15.77
CA ASN A 375 -1.67 -18.24 -16.25
C ASN A 375 -2.69 -19.28 -15.78
N LEU A 376 -3.19 -19.18 -14.55
CA LEU A 376 -4.19 -20.10 -13.99
C LEU A 376 -5.61 -19.84 -14.53
N PHE A 377 -5.91 -18.58 -14.82
CA PHE A 377 -7.24 -18.13 -15.23
C PHE A 377 -7.20 -17.31 -16.53
N PRO A 378 -6.73 -17.90 -17.65
CA PRO A 378 -6.49 -17.17 -18.91
C PRO A 378 -7.75 -16.60 -19.56
N ASP A 379 -8.92 -17.12 -19.22
CA ASP A 379 -10.22 -16.69 -19.75
C ASP A 379 -10.84 -15.52 -18.93
N LEU A 380 -10.21 -15.11 -17.82
CA LEU A 380 -10.71 -14.03 -16.96
C LEU A 380 -9.93 -12.74 -17.20
N GLU A 381 -10.66 -11.62 -17.18
CA GLU A 381 -10.09 -10.29 -17.33
C GLU A 381 -10.69 -9.30 -16.30
N GLY A 382 -9.97 -8.21 -16.05
CA GLY A 382 -10.43 -7.11 -15.18
C GLY A 382 -10.79 -7.59 -13.78
N PRO A 383 -11.90 -7.09 -13.18
CA PRO A 383 -12.25 -7.38 -11.79
C PRO A 383 -12.44 -8.85 -11.46
N LEU A 384 -12.84 -9.68 -12.45
CA LEU A 384 -12.98 -11.13 -12.26
C LEU A 384 -11.62 -11.82 -12.10
N LEU A 385 -10.61 -11.36 -12.84
CA LEU A 385 -9.24 -11.83 -12.66
C LEU A 385 -8.64 -11.29 -11.36
N GLU A 386 -8.89 -10.02 -11.02
CA GLU A 386 -8.44 -9.41 -9.76
C GLU A 386 -8.98 -10.15 -8.53
N GLU A 387 -10.22 -10.63 -8.57
CA GLU A 387 -10.78 -11.48 -7.51
C GLU A 387 -9.94 -12.76 -7.30
N LYS A 388 -9.37 -13.31 -8.39
CA LYS A 388 -8.53 -14.51 -8.33
C LYS A 388 -7.13 -14.29 -7.75
N TYR A 389 -6.65 -13.04 -7.66
CA TYR A 389 -5.34 -12.76 -7.04
C TYR A 389 -5.25 -13.24 -5.59
N ASN A 390 -6.39 -13.35 -4.90
CA ASN A 390 -6.48 -13.86 -3.54
C ASN A 390 -7.07 -15.28 -3.46
N SER A 391 -7.22 -15.98 -4.60
CA SER A 391 -7.68 -17.38 -4.61
C SER A 391 -6.66 -18.29 -3.93
N LEU A 392 -7.12 -19.45 -3.48
CA LEU A 392 -6.26 -20.42 -2.82
C LEU A 392 -5.07 -20.83 -3.69
N GLU A 393 -5.39 -21.18 -4.95
CA GLU A 393 -4.40 -21.69 -5.91
C GLU A 393 -3.29 -20.67 -6.19
N VAL A 394 -3.66 -19.38 -6.27
CA VAL A 394 -2.68 -18.28 -6.43
C VAL A 394 -1.89 -18.07 -5.15
N ASN A 395 -2.57 -18.08 -3.99
CA ASN A 395 -1.88 -17.86 -2.71
C ASN A 395 -0.91 -18.98 -2.37
N ASP A 396 -1.25 -20.24 -2.63
CA ASP A 396 -0.34 -21.37 -2.39
C ASP A 396 0.92 -21.24 -3.23
N ARG A 397 0.80 -20.96 -4.55
CA ARG A 397 1.96 -20.77 -5.44
C ARG A 397 2.80 -19.54 -5.07
N ILE A 398 2.14 -18.45 -4.65
CA ILE A 398 2.86 -17.25 -4.19
C ILE A 398 3.60 -17.49 -2.89
N SER A 399 3.04 -18.27 -1.97
CA SER A 399 3.73 -18.62 -0.72
C SER A 399 4.97 -19.49 -0.98
N GLU A 400 4.85 -20.49 -1.86
CA GLU A 400 6.00 -21.31 -2.31
C GLU A 400 7.07 -20.44 -2.99
N TYR A 401 6.64 -19.57 -3.92
CA TYR A 401 7.56 -18.67 -4.61
C TYR A 401 8.29 -17.73 -3.64
N ALA A 402 7.58 -17.15 -2.67
CA ALA A 402 8.19 -16.24 -1.71
C ALA A 402 9.18 -16.94 -0.79
N GLU A 403 8.86 -18.17 -0.32
CA GLU A 403 9.73 -18.97 0.51
C GLU A 403 11.01 -19.42 -0.24
N ASP A 404 10.86 -19.80 -1.50
CA ASP A 404 11.96 -20.36 -2.28
C ASP A 404 12.77 -19.30 -3.03
N SER A 405 12.18 -18.17 -3.40
CA SER A 405 12.77 -17.32 -4.43
C SER A 405 12.94 -15.84 -4.05
N ILE A 406 12.33 -15.36 -2.96
CA ILE A 406 12.43 -13.96 -2.55
C ILE A 406 13.40 -13.80 -1.38
N PHE A 407 14.47 -13.01 -1.59
CA PHE A 407 15.51 -12.77 -0.58
C PHE A 407 15.75 -11.26 -0.41
N GLY A 408 15.90 -10.82 0.83
CA GLY A 408 16.25 -9.46 1.17
C GLY A 408 17.30 -9.40 2.26
N PHE A 409 18.28 -8.52 2.10
CA PHE A 409 19.32 -8.25 3.08
C PHE A 409 19.24 -6.80 3.53
N ASP A 410 19.34 -6.56 4.82
CA ASP A 410 19.51 -5.22 5.36
C ASP A 410 20.41 -5.22 6.58
N PHE A 411 21.21 -4.17 6.71
CA PHE A 411 22.11 -3.95 7.84
C PHE A 411 21.38 -3.48 9.10
N ASP A 412 20.23 -2.82 8.92
CA ASP A 412 19.43 -2.27 10.01
C ASP A 412 18.39 -3.32 10.48
N PRO A 413 18.45 -3.77 11.75
CA PRO A 413 17.52 -4.79 12.26
C PRO A 413 16.07 -4.30 12.28
N ASP A 414 15.82 -3.00 12.46
CA ASP A 414 14.46 -2.44 12.43
C ASP A 414 13.91 -2.43 10.99
N LEU A 415 14.74 -2.15 9.99
CA LEU A 415 14.35 -2.24 8.59
C LEU A 415 14.15 -3.69 8.15
N LYS A 416 15.02 -4.63 8.57
CA LYS A 416 14.76 -6.07 8.38
C LYS A 416 13.38 -6.46 8.90
N LYS A 417 13.05 -6.05 10.13
CA LYS A 417 11.76 -6.33 10.75
C LYS A 417 10.60 -5.67 9.97
N ALA A 418 10.77 -4.40 9.57
CA ALA A 418 9.81 -3.71 8.75
C ALA A 418 9.60 -4.41 7.39
N ALA A 419 10.67 -4.82 6.70
CA ALA A 419 10.57 -5.55 5.44
C ALA A 419 9.81 -6.86 5.58
N ARG A 420 10.10 -7.67 6.60
CA ARG A 420 9.35 -8.90 6.89
C ARG A 420 7.87 -8.62 7.10
N MET A 421 7.57 -7.61 7.87
CA MET A 421 6.20 -7.19 8.12
C MET A 421 5.50 -6.75 6.84
N ASN A 422 6.16 -6.02 5.95
CA ASN A 422 5.61 -5.60 4.67
C ASN A 422 5.30 -6.80 3.76
N MET A 423 6.20 -7.78 3.70
CA MET A 423 5.99 -9.01 2.95
C MET A 423 4.78 -9.81 3.47
N VAL A 424 4.64 -9.94 4.79
CA VAL A 424 3.47 -10.59 5.40
C VAL A 424 2.17 -9.86 5.03
N MET A 425 2.18 -8.53 5.02
CA MET A 425 1.01 -7.74 4.59
C MET A 425 0.68 -7.92 3.10
N ALA A 426 1.69 -8.14 2.27
CA ALA A 426 1.52 -8.47 0.85
C ALA A 426 0.96 -9.88 0.60
N GLY A 427 0.71 -10.65 1.67
CA GLY A 427 0.11 -11.98 1.59
C GLY A 427 1.11 -13.12 1.70
N ASP A 428 2.41 -12.81 1.82
CA ASP A 428 3.45 -13.77 2.07
C ASP A 428 3.78 -13.85 3.56
N GLY A 429 3.99 -15.05 4.09
CA GLY A 429 4.37 -15.27 5.50
C GLY A 429 5.86 -15.58 5.70
N HIS A 430 6.64 -15.76 4.63
CA HIS A 430 7.90 -16.53 4.73
C HIS A 430 9.09 -15.93 3.97
N ALA A 431 9.03 -14.69 3.52
CA ALA A 431 10.14 -14.08 2.78
C ALA A 431 11.46 -14.17 3.56
N ASN A 432 12.51 -14.54 2.86
CA ASN A 432 13.84 -14.71 3.43
C ASN A 432 14.52 -13.35 3.60
N ILE A 433 14.16 -12.63 4.65
CA ILE A 433 14.75 -11.33 5.00
C ILE A 433 15.74 -11.51 6.15
N PHE A 434 16.99 -11.12 5.92
CA PHE A 434 18.09 -11.36 6.84
C PHE A 434 18.75 -10.07 7.32
N HIS A 435 19.21 -10.09 8.57
CA HIS A 435 20.05 -9.02 9.11
C HIS A 435 21.51 -9.29 8.71
N VAL A 436 21.98 -8.61 7.68
CA VAL A 436 23.33 -8.80 7.18
C VAL A 436 23.84 -7.53 6.49
N ASN A 437 25.12 -7.20 6.72
CA ASN A 437 25.82 -6.23 5.90
C ASN A 437 26.23 -6.89 4.58
N SER A 438 25.52 -6.57 3.50
CA SER A 438 25.74 -7.14 2.17
C SER A 438 27.16 -6.92 1.65
N LEU A 439 27.80 -5.82 2.03
CA LEU A 439 29.19 -5.54 1.65
C LEU A 439 30.20 -6.40 2.43
N ALA A 440 29.85 -6.87 3.62
CA ALA A 440 30.70 -7.77 4.41
C ALA A 440 30.44 -9.26 4.13
N TYR A 441 29.39 -9.58 3.34
CA TYR A 441 29.05 -10.96 3.02
C TYR A 441 30.17 -11.64 2.20
N PRO A 442 30.59 -12.93 2.46
CA PRO A 442 30.02 -13.84 3.47
C PRO A 442 30.69 -13.72 4.87
N ASN A 443 31.58 -12.76 5.10
CA ASN A 443 32.40 -12.64 6.32
C ASN A 443 31.71 -11.72 7.38
N TRP A 444 30.37 -11.66 7.39
CA TRP A 444 29.61 -10.91 8.36
C TRP A 444 29.81 -11.42 9.79
N GLU A 445 29.83 -10.50 10.77
CA GLU A 445 30.09 -10.79 12.19
C GLU A 445 29.05 -11.69 12.88
N HIS A 446 27.89 -11.95 12.20
CA HIS A 446 26.84 -12.84 12.66
C HIS A 446 26.83 -14.15 11.83
N PRO A 447 27.69 -15.14 12.14
CA PRO A 447 27.83 -16.36 11.35
C PRO A 447 26.56 -17.21 11.33
N GLU A 448 25.70 -17.11 12.34
CA GLU A 448 24.39 -17.78 12.39
C GLU A 448 23.45 -17.28 11.29
N GLU A 449 23.44 -15.98 10.97
CA GLU A 449 22.63 -15.42 9.88
C GLU A 449 23.20 -15.88 8.52
N ILE A 450 24.52 -15.90 8.37
CA ILE A 450 25.17 -16.42 7.14
C ILE A 450 24.80 -17.88 6.91
N LYS A 451 24.82 -18.71 7.96
CA LYS A 451 24.42 -20.11 7.89
C LYS A 451 22.93 -20.25 7.51
N ARG A 452 22.04 -19.45 8.07
CA ARG A 452 20.62 -19.44 7.72
C ARG A 452 20.39 -19.04 6.26
N ILE A 453 21.10 -18.04 5.75
CA ILE A 453 21.06 -17.65 4.33
C ILE A 453 21.46 -18.85 3.47
N GLN A 454 22.56 -19.53 3.81
CA GLN A 454 23.05 -20.70 3.10
C GLN A 454 22.01 -21.83 3.06
N GLU A 455 21.48 -22.20 4.24
CA GLU A 455 20.46 -23.26 4.36
C GLU A 455 19.21 -22.95 3.50
N LYS A 456 18.77 -21.69 3.46
CA LYS A 456 17.61 -21.29 2.65
C LYS A 456 17.90 -21.30 1.15
N ILE A 457 19.10 -20.91 0.72
CA ILE A 457 19.50 -20.96 -0.68
C ILE A 457 19.66 -22.43 -1.14
N ASP A 458 20.24 -23.29 -0.30
CA ASP A 458 20.37 -24.72 -0.60
C ASP A 458 19.00 -25.38 -0.78
N ALA A 459 18.06 -25.08 0.11
CA ALA A 459 16.68 -25.55 0.02
C ALA A 459 16.00 -25.05 -1.28
N SER A 460 16.13 -23.76 -1.59
CA SER A 460 15.61 -23.16 -2.82
C SER A 460 16.15 -23.83 -4.09
N ILE A 461 17.45 -24.13 -4.13
CA ILE A 461 18.09 -24.81 -5.26
C ILE A 461 17.59 -26.25 -5.39
N ALA A 462 17.49 -26.96 -4.27
CA ALA A 462 16.99 -28.34 -4.23
C ALA A 462 15.52 -28.42 -4.70
N ASN A 463 14.68 -27.50 -4.27
CA ASN A 463 13.26 -27.42 -4.68
C ASN A 463 13.11 -27.13 -6.18
N ALA A 464 14.02 -26.36 -6.77
CA ALA A 464 14.05 -26.11 -8.21
C ALA A 464 14.53 -27.32 -9.05
N GLY A 465 14.93 -28.43 -8.43
CA GLY A 465 15.40 -29.64 -9.12
C GLY A 465 16.84 -29.57 -9.60
N ASP A 466 17.58 -28.53 -9.25
CA ASP A 466 19.02 -28.35 -9.54
C ASP A 466 19.88 -29.17 -8.56
N SER A 467 19.74 -30.49 -8.57
CA SER A 467 20.54 -31.39 -7.74
C SER A 467 21.95 -31.51 -8.29
N GLY A 468 22.94 -31.06 -7.55
CA GLY A 468 24.34 -31.31 -7.84
C GLY A 468 25.33 -30.18 -7.52
N TYR A 469 24.90 -29.08 -6.97
CA TYR A 469 25.80 -28.01 -6.54
C TYR A 469 25.90 -27.96 -5.01
N GLU A 470 27.05 -28.24 -4.48
CA GLU A 470 27.42 -27.77 -3.14
C GLU A 470 27.58 -26.24 -3.25
N VAL A 471 26.74 -25.51 -2.56
CA VAL A 471 26.72 -24.05 -2.57
C VAL A 471 27.62 -23.59 -1.44
N GLU A 472 28.77 -23.00 -1.76
CA GLU A 472 29.64 -22.44 -0.74
C GLU A 472 29.04 -21.23 -0.06
N ASP A 473 28.35 -20.39 -0.83
CA ASP A 473 27.63 -19.18 -0.34
C ASP A 473 26.59 -18.65 -1.35
N ALA A 474 25.94 -17.52 -1.02
CA ALA A 474 24.89 -16.91 -1.84
C ALA A 474 25.37 -16.29 -3.16
N ARG A 475 26.69 -16.19 -3.39
CA ARG A 475 27.23 -15.54 -4.59
C ARG A 475 26.96 -16.37 -5.84
N GLY A 476 26.58 -15.70 -6.93
CA GLY A 476 26.26 -16.34 -8.21
C GLY A 476 24.99 -17.18 -8.21
N LYS A 477 24.03 -16.94 -7.29
CA LYS A 477 22.81 -17.74 -7.13
C LYS A 477 21.52 -17.06 -7.53
N PHE A 478 21.53 -15.75 -7.74
CA PHE A 478 20.33 -14.99 -8.03
C PHE A 478 20.17 -14.70 -9.52
N ASP A 479 18.94 -14.85 -10.01
CA ASP A 479 18.55 -14.51 -11.36
C ASP A 479 18.39 -13.01 -11.53
N LEU A 480 17.79 -12.36 -10.50
CA LEU A 480 17.47 -10.95 -10.50
C LEU A 480 17.94 -10.28 -9.22
N VAL A 481 18.48 -9.08 -9.38
CA VAL A 481 18.84 -8.21 -8.25
C VAL A 481 18.17 -6.84 -8.44
N PHE A 482 17.49 -6.37 -7.41
CA PHE A 482 17.02 -4.99 -7.30
C PHE A 482 17.83 -4.30 -6.22
N ALA A 483 18.27 -3.07 -6.46
CA ALA A 483 19.02 -2.33 -5.46
C ALA A 483 18.79 -0.82 -5.53
N ASN A 484 18.54 -0.22 -4.39
CA ASN A 484 18.74 1.22 -4.16
C ASN A 484 19.72 1.35 -2.98
N PRO A 485 21.03 1.28 -3.25
CA PRO A 485 22.05 1.32 -2.21
C PRO A 485 22.05 2.67 -1.47
N PRO A 486 22.55 2.74 -0.23
CA PRO A 486 22.68 4.00 0.48
C PRO A 486 23.63 4.93 -0.27
N PHE A 487 23.25 6.22 -0.42
CA PHE A 487 24.03 7.22 -1.12
C PHE A 487 24.87 8.07 -0.18
N GLY A 488 26.09 8.39 -0.61
CA GLY A 488 26.95 9.40 -0.04
C GLY A 488 27.77 8.97 1.18
N THR A 489 28.49 9.94 1.72
CA THR A 489 29.57 9.73 2.71
C THR A 489 29.10 9.52 4.16
N LYS A 490 27.82 9.48 4.42
CA LYS A 490 27.29 9.27 5.79
C LYS A 490 27.51 7.83 6.27
N VAL A 491 27.42 6.86 5.37
CA VAL A 491 27.74 5.46 5.65
C VAL A 491 29.21 5.24 5.34
N LYS A 492 30.01 4.96 6.37
CA LYS A 492 31.42 4.63 6.18
C LYS A 492 31.57 3.13 6.07
N VAL A 493 32.18 2.68 4.98
CA VAL A 493 32.58 1.29 4.81
C VAL A 493 33.94 1.08 5.50
N GLU A 494 34.05 0.05 6.30
CA GLU A 494 35.31 -0.30 6.98
C GLU A 494 36.37 -0.71 5.95
N ALA A 495 37.64 -0.42 6.26
CA ALA A 495 38.74 -0.60 5.31
C ALA A 495 38.98 -2.06 4.89
N ASP A 496 38.73 -3.00 5.79
CA ASP A 496 38.84 -4.45 5.55
C ASP A 496 37.71 -4.96 4.66
N ILE A 497 36.49 -4.45 4.84
CA ILE A 497 35.36 -4.71 3.95
C ILE A 497 35.63 -4.15 2.56
N ALA A 498 36.05 -2.89 2.47
CA ALA A 498 36.36 -2.23 1.20
C ALA A 498 37.46 -2.95 0.43
N ALA A 499 38.47 -3.47 1.11
CA ALA A 499 39.61 -4.19 0.52
C ALA A 499 39.21 -5.49 -0.24
N ALA A 500 38.01 -6.01 -0.03
CA ALA A 500 37.48 -7.15 -0.74
C ALA A 500 36.94 -6.82 -2.15
N TYR A 501 36.85 -5.52 -2.51
CA TYR A 501 36.25 -5.04 -3.76
C TYR A 501 37.29 -4.40 -4.70
N GLU A 502 37.23 -4.74 -5.98
CA GLU A 502 38.08 -4.14 -7.02
C GLU A 502 37.79 -2.65 -7.17
N LEU A 503 36.50 -2.28 -7.14
CA LEU A 503 36.03 -0.90 -7.28
C LEU A 503 36.44 0.01 -6.12
N ALA A 504 36.86 -0.52 -4.97
CA ALA A 504 37.40 0.24 -3.86
C ALA A 504 38.69 1.01 -4.25
N ALA A 505 39.43 0.54 -5.25
CA ALA A 505 40.58 1.26 -5.80
C ALA A 505 40.18 2.58 -6.49
N VAL A 506 38.91 2.75 -6.84
CA VAL A 506 38.35 3.98 -7.45
C VAL A 506 37.60 4.80 -6.40
N SER A 507 36.72 4.14 -5.66
CA SER A 507 35.91 4.80 -4.62
C SER A 507 35.42 3.79 -3.58
N VAL A 508 35.52 4.18 -2.31
CA VAL A 508 34.97 3.40 -1.17
C VAL A 508 33.51 3.84 -0.82
N ALA A 509 32.88 4.63 -1.68
CA ALA A 509 31.49 5.04 -1.50
C ALA A 509 30.58 3.79 -1.59
N PRO A 510 29.60 3.62 -0.66
CA PRO A 510 28.76 2.44 -0.61
C PRO A 510 28.09 2.14 -1.96
N GLU A 511 27.52 3.16 -2.62
CA GLU A 511 26.83 3.04 -3.89
C GLU A 511 27.73 2.47 -5.02
N VAL A 512 29.07 2.68 -4.95
CA VAL A 512 30.03 2.11 -5.90
C VAL A 512 30.31 0.64 -5.56
N LEU A 513 30.54 0.33 -4.29
CA LEU A 513 30.82 -1.04 -3.86
C LEU A 513 29.62 -1.97 -4.04
N PHE A 514 28.41 -1.44 -3.89
CA PHE A 514 27.18 -2.20 -4.15
C PHE A 514 27.02 -2.63 -5.61
N ILE A 515 27.60 -1.93 -6.59
CA ILE A 515 27.61 -2.37 -7.99
C ILE A 515 28.33 -3.73 -8.10
N GLU A 516 29.50 -3.83 -7.47
CA GLU A 516 30.29 -5.07 -7.46
C GLU A 516 29.66 -6.14 -6.56
N ALA A 517 29.08 -5.76 -5.41
CA ALA A 517 28.36 -6.72 -4.56
C ALA A 517 27.18 -7.34 -5.30
N CYS A 518 26.38 -6.56 -6.02
CA CYS A 518 25.29 -7.07 -6.85
C CYS A 518 25.79 -7.99 -7.97
N TYR A 519 26.91 -7.63 -8.63
CA TYR A 519 27.55 -8.51 -9.60
C TYR A 519 27.93 -9.87 -8.98
N ASN A 520 28.47 -9.87 -7.76
CA ASN A 520 28.88 -11.09 -7.08
C ASN A 520 27.67 -11.98 -6.73
N PHE A 521 26.52 -11.41 -6.38
CA PHE A 521 25.31 -12.18 -6.10
C PHE A 521 24.65 -12.76 -7.36
N LEU A 522 24.74 -12.08 -8.51
CA LEU A 522 24.15 -12.52 -9.76
C LEU A 522 24.82 -13.75 -10.35
N LYS A 523 24.03 -14.70 -10.86
CA LYS A 523 24.52 -15.75 -11.75
C LYS A 523 24.89 -15.20 -13.13
N PRO A 524 25.73 -15.88 -13.93
CA PRO A 524 25.95 -15.52 -15.33
C PRO A 524 24.63 -15.43 -16.09
N GLY A 525 24.43 -14.38 -16.88
CA GLY A 525 23.16 -14.07 -17.55
C GLY A 525 22.09 -13.44 -16.66
N GLY A 526 22.27 -13.38 -15.35
CA GLY A 526 21.37 -12.74 -14.41
C GLY A 526 21.28 -11.21 -14.62
N ARG A 527 20.15 -10.62 -14.26
CA ARG A 527 19.85 -9.20 -14.52
C ARG A 527 19.71 -8.42 -13.22
N MET A 528 20.10 -7.15 -13.24
CA MET A 528 19.82 -6.24 -12.14
C MET A 528 19.22 -4.93 -12.59
N ALA A 529 18.41 -4.33 -11.74
CA ALA A 529 18.02 -2.93 -11.79
C ALA A 529 18.57 -2.22 -10.56
N ILE A 530 19.40 -1.21 -10.77
CA ILE A 530 20.05 -0.46 -9.71
C ILE A 530 19.84 1.04 -9.85
N VAL A 531 19.58 1.72 -8.74
CA VAL A 531 19.52 3.18 -8.68
C VAL A 531 20.90 3.71 -8.36
N LEU A 532 21.42 4.60 -9.19
CA LEU A 532 22.74 5.19 -8.99
C LEU A 532 22.69 6.72 -9.08
N PRO A 533 23.44 7.46 -8.26
CA PRO A 533 23.63 8.89 -8.43
C PRO A 533 24.29 9.21 -9.76
N ASP A 534 23.83 10.27 -10.44
CA ASP A 534 24.38 10.70 -11.73
C ASP A 534 25.87 11.03 -11.68
N GLY A 535 26.37 11.39 -10.51
CA GLY A 535 27.81 11.59 -10.29
C GLY A 535 28.67 10.36 -10.64
N ILE A 536 28.12 9.15 -10.54
CA ILE A 536 28.81 7.91 -10.97
C ILE A 536 28.85 7.82 -12.49
N LEU A 537 27.76 8.22 -13.14
CA LEU A 537 27.60 8.10 -14.60
C LEU A 537 28.26 9.25 -15.36
N GLY A 538 28.26 10.47 -14.81
CA GLY A 538 28.74 11.68 -15.48
C GLY A 538 30.11 12.21 -15.05
N ASN A 539 30.60 11.88 -13.84
CA ASN A 539 31.85 12.47 -13.32
C ASN A 539 33.08 11.81 -13.99
N PRO A 540 34.08 12.59 -14.45
CA PRO A 540 35.34 12.07 -14.98
C PRO A 540 36.09 11.15 -14.00
N ASN A 541 36.04 11.43 -12.70
CA ASN A 541 36.72 10.64 -11.66
C ASN A 541 36.15 9.22 -11.49
N THR A 542 34.93 8.98 -11.95
CA THR A 542 34.27 7.66 -11.91
C THR A 542 34.29 6.92 -13.24
N LEU A 543 35.09 7.38 -14.21
CA LEU A 543 35.22 6.72 -15.52
C LEU A 543 35.54 5.22 -15.40
N ARG A 544 36.48 4.86 -14.53
CA ARG A 544 36.86 3.46 -14.29
C ARG A 544 35.72 2.58 -13.75
N VAL A 545 34.77 3.17 -13.00
CA VAL A 545 33.58 2.44 -12.56
C VAL A 545 32.70 2.10 -13.78
N ARG A 546 32.52 3.03 -14.70
CA ARG A 546 31.75 2.80 -15.93
C ARG A 546 32.42 1.80 -16.86
N GLU A 547 33.74 1.89 -17.00
CA GLU A 547 34.53 0.90 -17.75
C GLU A 547 34.39 -0.50 -17.15
N TRP A 548 34.45 -0.62 -15.81
CA TRP A 548 34.24 -1.88 -15.10
C TRP A 548 32.82 -2.42 -15.30
N ILE A 549 31.79 -1.55 -15.25
CA ILE A 549 30.41 -1.95 -15.53
C ILE A 549 30.29 -2.52 -16.95
N LEU A 550 30.82 -1.84 -17.97
CA LEU A 550 30.73 -2.28 -19.37
C LEU A 550 31.58 -3.53 -19.64
N ASP A 551 32.66 -3.76 -18.87
CA ASP A 551 33.44 -5.00 -18.94
C ASP A 551 32.63 -6.21 -18.41
N LYS A 552 31.99 -6.04 -17.26
CA LYS A 552 31.30 -7.13 -16.54
C LYS A 552 29.86 -7.36 -16.97
N PHE A 553 29.19 -6.33 -17.47
CA PHE A 553 27.77 -6.35 -17.81
C PHE A 553 27.49 -5.92 -19.25
N ARG A 554 26.35 -6.39 -19.77
CA ARG A 554 25.65 -5.75 -20.88
C ARG A 554 24.71 -4.69 -20.29
N LEU A 555 24.80 -3.49 -20.80
CA LEU A 555 23.86 -2.41 -20.44
C LEU A 555 22.57 -2.62 -21.25
N LEU A 556 21.49 -2.98 -20.59
CA LEU A 556 20.17 -3.19 -21.21
C LEU A 556 19.42 -1.89 -21.40
N ALA A 557 19.37 -1.08 -20.33
CA ALA A 557 18.73 0.24 -20.36
C ALA A 557 19.37 1.21 -19.37
N SER A 558 19.23 2.50 -19.67
CA SER A 558 19.49 3.61 -18.74
C SER A 558 18.35 4.60 -18.80
N VAL A 559 17.77 4.92 -17.64
CA VAL A 559 16.69 5.90 -17.50
C VAL A 559 17.15 7.00 -16.55
N ASP A 560 17.36 8.20 -17.07
CA ASP A 560 17.66 9.38 -16.24
C ASP A 560 16.39 9.88 -15.56
N LEU A 561 16.46 10.17 -14.27
CA LEU A 561 15.32 10.63 -13.47
C LEU A 561 15.42 12.14 -13.21
N ALA A 562 14.28 12.81 -13.21
CA ALA A 562 14.19 14.19 -12.76
C ALA A 562 14.65 14.32 -11.30
N VAL A 563 15.23 15.47 -10.94
CA VAL A 563 15.76 15.76 -9.60
C VAL A 563 14.70 15.62 -8.50
N GLU A 564 13.43 15.74 -8.85
CA GLU A 564 12.26 15.55 -7.98
C GLU A 564 12.10 14.09 -7.52
N ALA A 565 12.77 13.14 -8.13
CA ALA A 565 12.62 11.69 -7.84
C ALA A 565 12.70 11.38 -6.35
N PHE A 566 13.71 11.89 -5.66
CA PHE A 566 13.97 11.61 -4.24
C PHE A 566 13.68 12.81 -3.32
N LEU A 567 13.21 13.94 -3.88
CA LEU A 567 12.78 15.07 -3.05
C LEU A 567 11.43 14.78 -2.37
N PRO A 568 11.18 15.38 -1.19
CA PRO A 568 12.02 16.33 -0.43
C PRO A 568 13.11 15.67 0.41
N GLN A 569 13.27 14.34 0.40
CA GLN A 569 14.16 13.63 1.30
C GLN A 569 15.65 13.84 0.94
N VAL A 570 15.97 13.72 -0.33
CA VAL A 570 17.33 13.84 -0.87
C VAL A 570 17.30 14.62 -2.18
N GLY A 571 18.16 15.61 -2.30
CA GLY A 571 18.33 16.41 -3.51
C GLY A 571 19.45 15.86 -4.42
N VAL A 572 19.49 14.54 -4.62
CA VAL A 572 20.45 13.88 -5.52
C VAL A 572 19.70 13.46 -6.79
N GLN A 573 20.21 13.89 -7.94
CA GLN A 573 19.77 13.37 -9.23
C GLN A 573 20.34 11.97 -9.41
N ALA A 574 19.51 11.04 -9.88
CA ALA A 574 19.86 9.65 -10.03
C ALA A 574 19.30 9.07 -11.33
N SER A 575 19.92 8.01 -11.78
CA SER A 575 19.49 7.22 -12.94
C SER A 575 19.23 5.78 -12.56
N LEU A 576 18.35 5.12 -13.30
CA LEU A 576 18.09 3.70 -13.22
C LEU A 576 18.95 2.99 -14.27
N LEU A 577 19.79 2.06 -13.83
CA LEU A 577 20.53 1.19 -14.75
C LEU A 577 19.95 -0.22 -14.71
N PHE A 578 19.75 -0.78 -15.90
CA PHE A 578 19.35 -2.15 -16.13
C PHE A 578 20.52 -2.88 -16.79
N LEU A 579 21.07 -3.85 -16.07
CA LEU A 579 22.30 -4.51 -16.42
C LEU A 579 22.11 -6.03 -16.43
N GLN A 580 22.80 -6.73 -17.35
CA GLN A 580 22.83 -8.18 -17.40
C GLN A 580 24.29 -8.62 -17.23
N LYS A 581 24.55 -9.48 -16.24
CA LYS A 581 25.87 -10.07 -16.04
C LYS A 581 26.26 -10.91 -17.24
N LYS A 582 27.40 -10.61 -17.87
CA LYS A 582 27.87 -11.33 -19.04
C LYS A 582 28.14 -12.80 -18.73
N THR A 583 27.73 -13.67 -19.64
CA THR A 583 28.15 -15.07 -19.66
C THR A 583 29.61 -15.17 -20.09
N GLU A 584 30.22 -16.35 -19.93
CA GLU A 584 31.58 -16.60 -20.37
C GLU A 584 31.74 -16.37 -21.89
N GLU A 585 30.73 -16.77 -22.69
CA GLU A 585 30.72 -16.55 -24.13
C GLU A 585 30.66 -15.05 -24.48
N GLU A 586 29.79 -14.30 -23.81
CA GLU A 586 29.67 -12.85 -24.00
C GLU A 586 30.94 -12.11 -23.57
N GLN A 587 31.62 -12.57 -22.52
CA GLN A 587 32.93 -12.02 -22.11
C GLN A 587 34.00 -12.28 -23.17
N GLN A 588 34.02 -13.46 -23.80
CA GLN A 588 34.95 -13.77 -24.90
C GLN A 588 34.68 -12.91 -26.14
N LEU A 589 33.42 -12.70 -26.52
CA LEU A 589 33.04 -11.82 -27.63
C LEU A 589 33.44 -10.36 -27.35
N ALA A 590 33.21 -9.88 -26.13
CA ALA A 590 33.62 -8.54 -25.71
C ALA A 590 35.14 -8.37 -25.78
N ALA A 591 35.90 -9.36 -25.29
CA ALA A 591 37.38 -9.34 -25.37
C ALA A 591 37.91 -9.39 -26.81
N ALA A 592 37.19 -10.02 -27.74
CA ALA A 592 37.50 -10.03 -29.16
C ALA A 592 37.09 -8.74 -29.88
N GLY A 593 36.37 -7.83 -29.23
CA GLY A 593 35.79 -6.63 -29.85
C GLY A 593 34.65 -6.90 -30.82
N GLU A 594 34.03 -8.07 -30.70
CA GLU A 594 32.92 -8.55 -31.52
C GLU A 594 31.55 -8.35 -30.86
N GLU A 595 31.51 -7.78 -29.65
CA GLU A 595 30.28 -7.49 -28.93
C GLU A 595 29.51 -6.34 -29.62
N SER A 596 28.26 -6.59 -30.02
CA SER A 596 27.37 -5.58 -30.57
C SER A 596 25.96 -5.82 -30.05
N TYR A 597 25.39 -4.80 -29.40
CA TYR A 597 24.00 -4.83 -28.91
C TYR A 597 23.41 -3.42 -28.84
N GLN A 598 22.10 -3.33 -28.81
CA GLN A 598 21.39 -2.07 -28.67
C GLN A 598 21.07 -1.82 -27.20
N VAL A 599 21.13 -0.56 -26.79
CA VAL A 599 20.81 -0.09 -25.45
C VAL A 599 19.59 0.80 -25.51
N PHE A 600 18.65 0.59 -24.61
CA PHE A 600 17.51 1.50 -24.44
C PHE A 600 17.92 2.69 -23.57
N MET A 601 17.66 3.90 -24.05
CA MET A 601 17.98 5.14 -23.33
C MET A 601 16.74 6.01 -23.25
N ALA A 602 16.40 6.48 -22.02
CA ALA A 602 15.27 7.35 -21.80
C ALA A 602 15.56 8.40 -20.72
N ILE A 603 14.77 9.47 -20.72
CA ILE A 603 14.77 10.53 -19.71
C ILE A 603 13.35 10.64 -19.18
N ALA A 604 13.17 10.47 -17.88
CA ALA A 604 11.93 10.71 -17.17
C ALA A 604 11.94 12.14 -16.60
N GLU A 605 11.45 13.09 -17.38
CA GLU A 605 11.40 14.50 -16.97
C GLU A 605 10.31 14.76 -15.93
N LYS A 606 9.29 13.91 -15.91
CA LYS A 606 8.09 14.05 -15.07
C LYS A 606 7.83 12.76 -14.32
N LEU A 607 7.62 12.89 -13.00
CA LEU A 607 7.46 11.76 -12.07
C LEU A 607 6.19 11.87 -11.24
N GLY A 608 5.17 12.57 -11.75
CA GLY A 608 3.86 12.71 -11.11
C GLY A 608 3.84 13.54 -9.83
N LYS A 609 4.94 14.19 -9.45
CA LYS A 609 5.04 14.97 -8.19
C LYS A 609 5.97 16.17 -8.31
N ASP A 610 5.75 17.16 -7.45
CA ASP A 610 6.63 18.33 -7.28
C ASP A 610 7.75 18.07 -6.26
N ARG A 611 8.60 19.07 -6.03
CA ARG A 611 9.71 19.04 -5.04
C ARG A 611 9.28 18.84 -3.60
N ARG A 612 8.01 19.04 -3.28
CA ARG A 612 7.41 18.85 -1.96
C ARG A 612 6.64 17.54 -1.85
N ALA A 613 6.70 16.69 -2.89
CA ALA A 613 5.95 15.45 -3.04
C ALA A 613 4.42 15.63 -3.20
N ASN A 614 3.96 16.83 -3.62
CA ASN A 614 2.56 16.99 -4.01
C ASN A 614 2.35 16.40 -5.41
N PRO A 615 1.18 15.77 -5.69
CA PRO A 615 0.89 15.22 -7.00
C PRO A 615 0.80 16.31 -8.07
N ILE A 616 1.37 16.05 -9.24
CA ILE A 616 1.23 16.88 -10.45
C ILE A 616 0.43 16.06 -11.47
N TYR A 617 -0.66 16.65 -11.95
CA TYR A 617 -1.53 16.03 -12.93
C TYR A 617 -1.25 16.57 -14.34
N LEU A 618 -1.69 15.81 -15.36
CA LEU A 618 -1.64 16.23 -16.76
C LEU A 618 -2.48 17.50 -16.93
N ARG A 619 -1.95 18.45 -17.77
CA ARG A 619 -2.55 19.74 -18.02
C ARG A 619 -2.67 19.98 -19.51
N ASP A 620 -3.63 20.83 -19.90
CA ASP A 620 -3.76 21.34 -21.25
C ASP A 620 -2.76 22.49 -21.55
N GLU A 621 -2.86 23.06 -22.75
CA GLU A 621 -2.01 24.16 -23.19
C GLU A 621 -2.23 25.47 -22.39
N ASP A 622 -3.42 25.64 -21.80
CA ASP A 622 -3.78 26.78 -20.96
C ASP A 622 -3.40 26.58 -19.47
N GLY A 623 -2.83 25.40 -19.13
CA GLY A 623 -2.35 25.06 -17.79
C GLY A 623 -3.42 24.47 -16.88
N ALA A 624 -4.62 24.16 -17.35
CA ALA A 624 -5.67 23.54 -16.59
C ALA A 624 -5.53 22.02 -16.54
N GLU A 625 -5.90 21.39 -15.41
CA GLU A 625 -5.75 19.94 -15.22
C GLU A 625 -6.77 19.15 -16.06
N LEU A 626 -6.28 18.16 -16.77
CA LEU A 626 -7.08 17.30 -17.64
C LEU A 626 -7.81 16.23 -16.85
N LEU A 627 -9.07 16.01 -17.20
CA LEU A 627 -9.90 14.91 -16.70
C LEU A 627 -10.14 13.91 -17.81
N PHE A 628 -9.96 12.65 -17.44
CA PHE A 628 -10.22 11.52 -18.32
C PHE A 628 -11.44 10.78 -17.81
N GLU A 629 -12.40 10.53 -18.69
CA GLU A 629 -13.54 9.67 -18.37
C GLU A 629 -13.09 8.21 -18.50
N GLU A 630 -13.11 7.48 -17.39
CA GLU A 630 -12.77 6.07 -17.34
C GLU A 630 -13.97 5.25 -16.88
N GLU A 631 -14.22 4.13 -17.55
CA GLU A 631 -15.19 3.16 -17.10
C GLU A 631 -14.56 2.23 -16.06
N LYS A 632 -14.85 2.48 -14.78
CA LYS A 632 -14.38 1.63 -13.69
C LYS A 632 -15.34 0.46 -13.53
N LYS A 633 -14.84 -0.74 -13.78
CA LYS A 633 -15.57 -1.99 -13.49
C LYS A 633 -15.25 -2.45 -12.07
N TYR A 634 -16.26 -2.97 -11.37
CA TYR A 634 -16.10 -3.47 -10.00
C TYR A 634 -17.06 -4.63 -9.74
N LEU A 635 -16.73 -5.47 -8.76
CA LEU A 635 -17.56 -6.59 -8.36
C LEU A 635 -18.57 -6.17 -7.30
N VAL A 636 -19.79 -6.66 -7.46
CA VAL A 636 -20.85 -6.56 -6.46
C VAL A 636 -21.32 -7.98 -6.13
N TYR A 637 -21.47 -8.28 -4.85
CA TYR A 637 -21.93 -9.57 -4.37
C TYR A 637 -23.39 -9.47 -3.93
N ASP A 638 -24.22 -10.41 -4.38
CA ASP A 638 -25.59 -10.53 -3.89
C ASP A 638 -25.63 -11.23 -2.51
N LYS A 639 -26.83 -11.28 -1.90
CA LYS A 639 -27.03 -11.95 -0.60
C LYS A 639 -26.67 -13.44 -0.56
N SER A 640 -26.53 -14.08 -1.73
CA SER A 640 -26.11 -15.48 -1.87
C SER A 640 -24.59 -15.61 -2.03
N GLY A 641 -23.84 -14.49 -2.08
CA GLY A 641 -22.41 -14.46 -2.34
C GLY A 641 -22.01 -14.58 -3.80
N LYS A 642 -22.96 -14.52 -4.73
CA LYS A 642 -22.68 -14.56 -6.17
C LYS A 642 -22.20 -13.18 -6.63
N SER A 643 -21.01 -13.13 -7.25
CA SER A 643 -20.44 -11.92 -7.83
C SER A 643 -21.10 -11.56 -9.17
N SER A 644 -21.21 -10.26 -9.42
CA SER A 644 -21.57 -9.68 -10.72
C SER A 644 -20.70 -8.44 -10.97
N VAL A 645 -20.33 -8.23 -12.25
CA VAL A 645 -19.54 -7.05 -12.64
C VAL A 645 -20.51 -5.91 -12.92
N LYS A 646 -20.39 -4.83 -12.17
CA LYS A 646 -21.01 -3.52 -12.48
C LYS A 646 -19.94 -2.58 -13.03
N SER A 647 -20.35 -1.59 -13.81
CA SER A 647 -19.46 -0.53 -14.28
C SER A 647 -20.04 0.84 -13.95
N ARG A 648 -19.15 1.80 -13.73
CA ARG A 648 -19.50 3.21 -13.61
C ARG A 648 -18.47 4.06 -14.34
N LYS A 649 -18.91 5.20 -14.86
CA LYS A 649 -18.03 6.18 -15.46
C LYS A 649 -17.51 7.12 -14.38
N GLU A 650 -16.21 7.22 -14.25
CA GLU A 650 -15.54 8.16 -13.36
C GLU A 650 -14.71 9.14 -14.18
N LYS A 651 -14.67 10.40 -13.75
CA LYS A 651 -13.76 11.40 -14.31
C LYS A 651 -12.57 11.52 -13.37
N LEU A 652 -11.41 11.03 -13.83
CA LEU A 652 -10.18 10.94 -13.04
C LEU A 652 -9.10 11.84 -13.62
N LYS A 653 -8.28 12.42 -12.75
CA LYS A 653 -7.04 13.07 -13.12
C LYS A 653 -5.95 12.01 -13.26
N ARG A 654 -5.11 12.13 -14.29
CA ARG A 654 -3.93 11.27 -14.45
C ARG A 654 -2.69 12.02 -14.01
N LEU A 655 -1.80 11.33 -13.28
CA LEU A 655 -0.51 11.89 -12.92
C LEU A 655 0.33 12.18 -14.16
N ASN A 656 1.05 13.29 -14.14
CA ASN A 656 2.02 13.64 -15.18
C ASN A 656 3.32 12.90 -14.89
N ASP A 657 3.35 11.61 -15.24
CA ASP A 657 4.45 10.67 -14.97
C ASP A 657 4.88 9.98 -16.28
N ASP A 658 6.15 10.08 -16.61
CA ASP A 658 6.72 9.52 -17.83
C ASP A 658 7.06 8.03 -17.70
N LEU A 659 7.20 7.51 -16.47
CA LEU A 659 7.66 6.13 -16.23
C LEU A 659 6.77 5.06 -16.86
N PRO A 660 5.43 5.13 -16.85
CA PRO A 660 4.59 4.15 -17.53
C PRO A 660 4.87 4.06 -19.04
N HIS A 661 5.02 5.21 -19.72
CA HIS A 661 5.32 5.25 -21.15
C HIS A 661 6.73 4.75 -21.47
N ILE A 662 7.72 5.06 -20.60
CA ILE A 662 9.07 4.53 -20.72
C ILE A 662 9.08 3.02 -20.61
N THR A 663 8.32 2.46 -19.66
CA THR A 663 8.18 1.02 -19.46
C THR A 663 7.57 0.33 -20.69
N GLU A 664 6.48 0.87 -21.24
CA GLU A 664 5.85 0.37 -22.48
C GLU A 664 6.81 0.43 -23.67
N ALA A 665 7.53 1.54 -23.82
CA ALA A 665 8.53 1.69 -24.89
C ALA A 665 9.68 0.70 -24.75
N PHE A 666 10.13 0.41 -23.52
CA PHE A 666 11.15 -0.60 -23.25
C PHE A 666 10.69 -2.00 -23.63
N HIS A 667 9.47 -2.40 -23.26
CA HIS A 667 8.91 -3.70 -23.65
C HIS A 667 8.80 -3.81 -25.17
N SER A 668 8.32 -2.76 -25.85
CA SER A 668 8.28 -2.70 -27.31
C SER A 668 9.65 -2.85 -27.94
N PHE A 669 10.68 -2.22 -27.35
CA PHE A 669 12.06 -2.34 -27.80
C PHE A 669 12.63 -3.77 -27.66
N ILE A 670 12.34 -4.46 -26.54
CA ILE A 670 12.78 -5.85 -26.34
C ILE A 670 12.07 -6.80 -27.30
N HIS A 671 10.75 -6.67 -27.48
CA HIS A 671 9.98 -7.54 -28.37
C HIS A 671 10.23 -7.29 -29.86
N SER A 672 10.88 -6.19 -30.24
CA SER A 672 11.27 -5.91 -31.61
C SER A 672 12.58 -6.59 -32.02
N LYS A 673 13.26 -7.25 -31.10
CA LYS A 673 14.48 -8.05 -31.33
C LYS A 673 14.16 -9.51 -31.55
#